data_fc5af79471929a79ee555c9577c034e0
#
_entry.id   fc5af79471929a79ee555c9577c034e0
#
_cell.length_a   1.000
_cell.length_b   1.000
_cell.length_c   1.000
_cell.angle_alpha   90.00
_cell.angle_beta   90.00
_cell.angle_gamma   90.00
#
_symmetry.space_group_name_H-M   'P 1'
#
loop_
_entity.id
_entity.type
_entity.pdbx_description
1 polymer ?
#
loop_
_entity_poly.entity_id
_entity_poly.type
_entity_poly.pdbx_seq_one_letter_code
_entity_poly.pdbx_strand_id
1 'polypeptide(L)'
;MSRRPSAKNQSNRESLTVPQPIIPQHNGEWNPFAGHQHTFPQMGGPRSYPGLPPPLPTRDTFISDSSYSARRRPGYDIHVHPNETTTEFWAFPQPEVTSPDAFDTKFPSPEMNSYRSESSSQFTSERSSVSGDSFETTPTTYKGGDELSKQLSQTQAQNERIKEFQEGALPEEDEEWHRLCTPELRTSLPKAEVQRQSTIFEVVKSERDYVLDLQMIESIFIMPLLSSDPPIIAPTSTLEAFIKDVFSNVSGIEKIHQSMVASLFRRQRKEHPIITSIADILLDAALSFQEQYEVYIKHYPIAEGRHRRELKENPAYARFIERAAQDTRTRKRDLITLISRPVTRLPRLALMLEHIQKLTPAEHSDLDNLPITLGVLNQLLKSTQPGIVAAEGKVKLRNMIESLLFEKGEVVDLDPSNENRTLIYTGPLARQESKGWVDLEVALLDNYLLMGQRRDHNGISRFLVVSRPIPLEFLRLGSFKLPTETRKVTTPDGEPRSRISTFFTNKDSTPAYPFVVSHAVLQGKRRYTLCANSDSVRRKWYDSLRDAIGLRDAQQQANRLFAVETLADNLFRSLTALVPLSSPLRKKSNYFTGKITCAARFALHGRNYIALGCSTGVFVGYASQPKSLRKALELPNAVALASLGAEQDGQLIVLQDGKLISFPLEALAKTATNDANQALPPLPVLAAKNVAIHEAGITMMVVGPLAERIVVCYAVKHFRHTTVHTLEYVLGQVTAPLSRTTSLNANPTTASSNQGNFRNYAPSFHVPKEASAIVLLPQAIAVPAGGSVVIVRPTLHENSADRRVITVPDFTSCNPAAATLKSRCQNSTTVGIIPSGDTESLLIYDAFGVWVSKYGYPTRGRQYVRWETHVVSYVSRSPYVLLISSEWIEIRHVPTGRLEQVVSGSDIRHIQIAEPNHGALLLAMKGELDDATGMSDKLVEVLETRPLLIGDETFRDPQWGEWDI
;
A
#
# COMPACT_ATOMS: atom_id res chain seq x y z
N MET A 1 11.15 -58.45 -40.08
CA MET A 1 10.53 -59.57 -39.38
C MET A 1 9.40 -59.01 -38.58
N SER A 2 8.21 -59.07 -39.11
CA SER A 2 7.14 -60.00 -38.84
C SER A 2 6.42 -59.71 -37.55
N ARG A 3 5.16 -59.43 -37.36
CA ARG A 3 3.96 -59.50 -38.20
C ARG A 3 2.80 -58.83 -37.47
N ARG A 4 1.94 -58.16 -38.22
CA ARG A 4 0.51 -57.93 -37.86
C ARG A 4 -0.27 -59.28 -37.99
N PRO A 5 -1.46 -59.37 -37.39
CA PRO A 5 -2.68 -59.09 -38.10
C PRO A 5 -3.76 -58.40 -37.20
N SER A 6 -4.58 -57.50 -37.58
CA SER A 6 -5.76 -57.43 -38.50
C SER A 6 -6.92 -58.41 -38.26
N ALA A 7 -8.03 -57.83 -37.74
CA ALA A 7 -9.40 -58.09 -38.30
C ALA A 7 -10.46 -57.44 -37.36
N LYS A 8 -11.26 -56.50 -37.80
CA LYS A 8 -12.67 -56.61 -38.33
C LYS A 8 -13.70 -57.02 -37.25
N ASN A 9 -14.65 -56.24 -36.85
CA ASN A 9 -15.90 -55.92 -37.51
C ASN A 9 -16.95 -55.39 -36.49
N GLN A 10 -17.77 -54.48 -36.99
CA GLN A 10 -19.23 -54.31 -36.97
C GLN A 10 -19.83 -53.46 -35.86
N SER A 11 -20.24 -52.33 -36.34
CA SER A 11 -21.51 -51.62 -36.12
C SER A 11 -22.48 -52.11 -35.05
N ASN A 12 -22.83 -51.24 -34.11
CA ASN A 12 -24.25 -51.08 -33.76
C ASN A 12 -24.47 -49.62 -33.29
N ARG A 13 -25.40 -48.99 -33.99
CA ARG A 13 -26.04 -47.73 -33.56
C ARG A 13 -27.05 -48.10 -32.47
N GLU A 14 -26.90 -47.55 -31.30
CA GLU A 14 -28.00 -47.37 -30.37
C GLU A 14 -28.03 -45.94 -29.87
N SER A 15 -29.11 -45.28 -30.15
CA SER A 15 -29.56 -44.00 -29.71
C SER A 15 -29.85 -44.03 -28.21
N LEU A 16 -29.11 -43.30 -27.41
CA LEU A 16 -29.47 -43.01 -26.02
C LEU A 16 -30.13 -41.68 -25.91
N THR A 17 -31.43 -41.72 -25.73
CA THR A 17 -32.34 -40.65 -25.28
C THR A 17 -31.98 -40.20 -23.86
N VAL A 18 -31.87 -38.89 -23.70
CA VAL A 18 -31.69 -38.21 -22.41
C VAL A 18 -33.05 -38.19 -21.69
N PRO A 19 -33.14 -38.58 -20.40
CA PRO A 19 -34.36 -38.45 -19.63
C PRO A 19 -34.51 -37.03 -19.12
N GLN A 20 -35.68 -36.42 -19.37
CA GLN A 20 -36.15 -35.21 -18.70
C GLN A 20 -36.61 -35.51 -17.29
N PRO A 21 -36.46 -34.58 -16.32
CA PRO A 21 -36.97 -34.75 -14.97
C PRO A 21 -38.49 -34.53 -14.91
N ILE A 22 -39.10 -35.45 -14.21
CA ILE A 22 -40.53 -35.51 -13.91
C ILE A 22 -40.88 -34.46 -12.84
N ILE A 23 -41.86 -33.60 -13.18
CA ILE A 23 -42.49 -32.67 -12.24
C ILE A 23 -43.73 -33.38 -11.69
N PRO A 24 -43.92 -33.49 -10.39
CA PRO A 24 -45.20 -33.93 -9.84
C PRO A 24 -46.17 -32.76 -9.77
N GLN A 25 -47.28 -32.89 -10.45
CA GLN A 25 -48.50 -32.10 -10.24
C GLN A 25 -49.16 -32.51 -8.94
N HIS A 26 -49.42 -31.57 -8.05
CA HIS A 26 -50.46 -31.74 -7.05
C HIS A 26 -51.34 -30.50 -7.06
N ASN A 27 -52.60 -30.76 -7.45
CA ASN A 27 -53.78 -29.92 -7.28
C ASN A 27 -54.12 -29.81 -5.81
N GLY A 28 -54.40 -28.60 -5.37
CA GLY A 28 -54.98 -28.36 -4.04
C GLY A 28 -55.23 -26.87 -3.82
N GLU A 29 -56.42 -26.50 -4.14
CA GLU A 29 -57.05 -25.20 -3.77
C GLU A 29 -56.94 -24.95 -2.26
N TRP A 30 -56.47 -23.79 -1.88
CA TRP A 30 -56.80 -23.24 -0.54
C TRP A 30 -56.95 -21.73 -0.60
N ASN A 31 -58.14 -21.29 -0.18
CA ASN A 31 -58.62 -19.92 -0.08
C ASN A 31 -58.37 -19.43 1.38
N PRO A 32 -57.82 -18.22 1.61
CA PRO A 32 -57.75 -17.66 2.95
C PRO A 32 -58.67 -16.45 3.09
N PHE A 33 -59.86 -16.66 3.63
CA PHE A 33 -60.61 -15.63 4.32
C PHE A 33 -61.26 -16.27 5.55
N ALA A 34 -60.70 -15.97 6.76
CA ALA A 34 -61.45 -15.93 8.00
C ALA A 34 -60.59 -15.17 9.05
N GLY A 35 -61.12 -14.05 9.43
CA GLY A 35 -60.58 -13.21 10.48
C GLY A 35 -60.84 -13.76 11.86
N HIS A 36 -59.99 -13.39 12.80
CA HIS A 36 -60.38 -13.26 14.21
C HIS A 36 -59.63 -12.11 14.86
N GLN A 37 -60.44 -11.14 15.32
CA GLN A 37 -60.07 -10.12 16.33
C GLN A 37 -59.83 -10.81 17.67
N HIS A 38 -58.76 -10.42 18.38
CA HIS A 38 -58.78 -10.44 19.88
C HIS A 38 -57.93 -9.29 20.42
N THR A 39 -58.63 -8.41 20.99
CA THR A 39 -58.50 -7.48 22.14
C THR A 39 -57.22 -7.57 22.97
N PHE A 40 -56.75 -6.37 23.30
CA PHE A 40 -55.81 -6.01 24.36
C PHE A 40 -56.37 -6.24 25.75
N PRO A 41 -55.56 -6.41 26.78
CA PRO A 41 -55.72 -5.64 28.00
C PRO A 41 -54.45 -4.85 28.40
N GLN A 42 -54.72 -3.62 28.82
CA GLN A 42 -53.86 -2.78 29.62
C GLN A 42 -53.67 -3.34 31.02
N MET A 43 -52.50 -3.15 31.59
CA MET A 43 -52.26 -2.56 32.93
C MET A 43 -50.81 -2.79 33.40
N GLY A 44 -50.29 -1.75 34.05
CA GLY A 44 -49.30 -1.86 35.10
C GLY A 44 -48.00 -1.03 34.88
N GLY A 45 -47.97 0.15 35.43
CA GLY A 45 -46.84 1.06 35.50
C GLY A 45 -45.79 0.64 36.56
N PRO A 46 -44.90 1.52 37.00
CA PRO A 46 -43.45 1.43 36.65
C PRO A 46 -42.60 0.92 37.80
N ARG A 47 -41.49 0.26 37.46
CA ARG A 47 -40.37 0.06 38.42
C ARG A 47 -39.10 0.70 37.88
N SER A 48 -38.60 1.66 38.65
CA SER A 48 -37.38 2.39 38.57
C SER A 48 -36.12 1.50 38.59
N TYR A 49 -35.17 1.75 37.71
CA TYR A 49 -33.76 1.40 37.85
C TYR A 49 -32.87 2.65 37.66
N PRO A 50 -31.76 2.79 38.40
CA PRO A 50 -31.01 4.03 38.49
C PRO A 50 -29.84 4.13 37.50
N GLY A 51 -29.66 5.34 36.97
CA GLY A 51 -28.36 5.96 36.78
C GLY A 51 -27.59 5.64 35.52
N LEU A 52 -27.82 6.41 34.45
CA LEU A 52 -26.83 6.70 33.43
C LEU A 52 -26.43 8.18 33.54
N PRO A 53 -25.14 8.54 33.31
CA PRO A 53 -24.71 9.94 33.37
C PRO A 53 -25.16 10.71 32.12
N PRO A 54 -25.32 12.06 32.23
CA PRO A 54 -25.89 12.90 31.18
C PRO A 54 -24.95 13.15 30.02
N PRO A 55 -25.45 13.41 28.80
CA PRO A 55 -24.67 13.77 27.65
C PRO A 55 -24.19 15.22 27.73
N LEU A 56 -22.98 15.45 27.18
CA LEU A 56 -22.34 16.75 27.02
C LEU A 56 -23.12 17.63 26.03
N PRO A 57 -23.16 18.96 26.25
CA PRO A 57 -23.98 19.85 25.44
C PRO A 57 -23.37 20.15 24.07
N THR A 58 -24.21 20.11 23.07
CA THR A 58 -24.01 20.66 21.72
C THR A 58 -23.85 22.18 21.78
N ARG A 59 -22.85 22.67 21.09
CA ARG A 59 -22.56 24.10 20.97
C ARG A 59 -23.31 24.64 19.75
N ASP A 60 -24.35 25.38 20.01
CA ASP A 60 -25.06 26.18 19.02
C ASP A 60 -24.31 27.48 18.71
N THR A 61 -24.35 27.77 17.45
CA THR A 61 -24.14 29.04 16.74
C THR A 61 -24.37 30.33 17.53
N PHE A 62 -23.39 31.22 17.47
CA PHE A 62 -23.63 32.68 17.56
C PHE A 62 -22.94 33.42 16.42
N ILE A 63 -23.78 34.06 15.61
CA ILE A 63 -23.46 35.14 14.69
C ILE A 63 -23.41 36.43 15.53
N SER A 64 -22.34 37.21 15.42
CA SER A 64 -22.42 38.69 15.58
C SER A 64 -21.24 39.34 14.92
N ASP A 65 -21.59 40.28 14.03
CA ASP A 65 -20.77 41.34 13.48
C ASP A 65 -20.00 42.15 14.52
N SER A 66 -18.77 42.52 14.21
CA SER A 66 -18.33 43.90 14.32
C SER A 66 -16.92 44.11 13.72
N SER A 67 -16.88 44.98 12.78
CA SER A 67 -15.78 45.77 12.25
C SER A 67 -14.77 46.30 13.29
N TYR A 68 -13.46 46.16 13.05
CA TYR A 68 -12.47 47.18 13.33
C TYR A 68 -11.25 47.15 12.43
N SER A 69 -11.00 48.26 11.86
CA SER A 69 -9.96 48.86 11.04
C SER A 69 -8.51 48.44 11.25
N ALA A 70 -7.87 48.29 10.12
CA ALA A 70 -6.54 48.71 9.66
C ALA A 70 -5.44 49.08 10.67
N ARG A 71 -4.28 48.43 10.53
CA ARG A 71 -2.97 49.08 10.52
C ARG A 71 -1.98 48.38 9.59
N ARG A 72 -1.60 49.08 8.56
CA ARG A 72 -0.49 48.82 7.64
C ARG A 72 0.84 48.96 8.39
N ARG A 73 1.80 48.11 8.06
CA ARG A 73 3.24 48.40 8.08
C ARG A 73 3.91 47.91 6.81
N PRO A 74 5.03 48.56 6.40
CA PRO A 74 5.35 48.75 4.99
C PRO A 74 6.28 47.71 4.40
N GLY A 75 6.25 47.64 3.05
CA GLY A 75 7.01 46.76 2.24
C GLY A 75 8.49 47.09 2.13
N TYR A 76 9.25 46.09 1.79
CA TYR A 76 10.55 46.22 1.15
C TYR A 76 10.47 45.53 -0.22
N ASP A 77 10.59 46.33 -1.26
CA ASP A 77 10.85 45.88 -2.62
C ASP A 77 12.29 45.39 -2.73
N ILE A 78 12.49 44.20 -3.29
CA ILE A 78 13.80 43.80 -3.83
C ILE A 78 13.60 43.39 -5.28
N HIS A 79 14.22 44.19 -6.15
CA HIS A 79 14.37 43.95 -7.56
C HIS A 79 15.07 42.64 -7.88
N VAL A 80 14.50 41.89 -8.81
CA VAL A 80 15.11 40.72 -9.44
C VAL A 80 15.81 41.18 -10.72
N HIS A 81 17.09 40.88 -10.86
CA HIS A 81 17.78 40.80 -12.16
C HIS A 81 18.26 39.34 -12.40
N PRO A 82 18.18 38.86 -13.63
CA PRO A 82 18.47 37.46 -13.96
C PRO A 82 19.91 37.27 -14.46
N ASN A 83 20.35 36.00 -14.40
CA ASN A 83 21.52 35.37 -14.97
C ASN A 83 22.70 35.14 -14.01
N GLU A 84 22.91 33.89 -13.71
CA GLU A 84 24.08 33.11 -14.13
C GLU A 84 24.11 31.71 -13.53
N THR A 85 24.30 30.75 -14.39
CA THR A 85 24.56 29.34 -14.13
C THR A 85 25.90 29.15 -13.45
N THR A 86 25.92 28.51 -12.27
CA THR A 86 27.09 27.75 -11.80
C THR A 86 26.68 26.69 -10.81
N THR A 87 27.04 25.47 -11.13
CA THR A 87 27.04 24.28 -10.29
C THR A 87 27.97 24.50 -9.09
N GLU A 88 27.47 24.47 -7.88
CA GLU A 88 28.30 24.39 -6.69
C GLU A 88 27.91 23.22 -5.78
N PHE A 89 28.92 22.43 -5.50
CA PHE A 89 29.04 21.39 -4.51
C PHE A 89 28.71 21.92 -3.10
N TRP A 90 27.92 21.21 -2.35
CA TRP A 90 27.68 21.47 -0.93
C TRP A 90 28.89 21.06 -0.12
N ALA A 91 29.70 22.01 0.28
CA ALA A 91 30.68 21.87 1.34
C ALA A 91 30.09 22.41 2.64
N PHE A 92 30.16 21.61 3.70
CA PHE A 92 29.78 22.00 5.03
C PHE A 92 30.71 23.12 5.55
N PRO A 93 30.20 24.19 6.19
CA PRO A 93 31.03 25.20 6.80
C PRO A 93 31.68 24.66 8.06
N GLN A 94 33.01 24.76 8.12
CA GLN A 94 33.80 24.55 9.35
C GLN A 94 33.61 25.77 10.28
N PRO A 95 33.45 25.61 11.59
CA PRO A 95 33.43 26.74 12.48
C PRO A 95 34.84 27.27 12.72
N GLU A 96 35.02 28.60 12.64
CA GLU A 96 36.23 29.31 12.94
C GLU A 96 36.64 29.14 14.42
N VAL A 97 37.86 28.77 14.59
CA VAL A 97 38.55 28.61 15.90
C VAL A 97 38.98 29.98 16.36
N THR A 98 38.39 30.50 17.43
CA THR A 98 39.02 31.49 18.29
C THR A 98 39.35 30.83 19.61
N SER A 99 40.63 30.57 19.82
CA SER A 99 41.18 30.18 21.13
C SER A 99 41.14 31.38 22.10
N PRO A 100 41.02 31.16 23.44
CA PRO A 100 42.10 30.51 24.18
C PRO A 100 41.65 29.53 25.27
N ASP A 101 42.61 28.76 25.70
CA ASP A 101 42.70 27.85 26.83
C ASP A 101 42.43 26.38 26.53
N ALA A 102 43.56 25.78 26.20
CA ALA A 102 43.72 24.36 26.09
C ALA A 102 43.46 23.66 27.43
N PHE A 103 42.38 22.86 27.52
CA PHE A 103 42.32 21.73 28.40
C PHE A 103 42.49 20.46 27.58
N ASP A 104 43.76 19.97 27.62
CA ASP A 104 44.19 18.71 27.03
C ASP A 104 43.64 17.56 27.90
N THR A 105 42.47 17.04 27.55
CA THR A 105 41.99 15.78 28.10
C THR A 105 42.39 14.65 27.17
N LYS A 106 43.67 14.30 27.14
CA LYS A 106 44.13 13.01 26.66
C LYS A 106 43.72 11.96 27.69
N PHE A 107 42.72 11.16 27.35
CA PHE A 107 42.55 9.85 27.98
C PHE A 107 43.77 8.99 27.63
N PRO A 108 44.46 8.41 28.61
CA PRO A 108 45.57 7.53 28.31
C PRO A 108 45.05 6.27 27.66
N SER A 109 45.60 5.98 26.48
CA SER A 109 45.48 4.67 25.84
C SER A 109 46.14 3.63 26.71
N PRO A 110 45.54 2.52 27.07
CA PRO A 110 46.21 1.45 27.82
C PRO A 110 47.16 0.71 26.86
N GLU A 111 48.45 0.82 27.17
CA GLU A 111 49.44 -0.07 26.59
C GLU A 111 49.20 -1.52 27.02
N MET A 112 49.33 -2.41 26.03
CA MET A 112 49.24 -3.86 26.19
C MET A 112 50.22 -4.38 27.22
N ASN A 113 49.73 -5.07 28.24
CA ASN A 113 50.46 -6.14 28.86
C ASN A 113 49.53 -7.36 29.11
N SER A 114 49.93 -8.40 28.45
CA SER A 114 49.39 -9.74 28.59
C SER A 114 49.63 -10.32 29.96
N TYR A 115 48.63 -10.80 30.67
CA TYR A 115 48.73 -12.01 31.47
C TYR A 115 47.40 -12.75 31.58
N ARG A 116 47.50 -14.04 31.30
CA ARG A 116 46.57 -15.12 31.39
C ARG A 116 46.30 -15.47 32.86
N SER A 117 45.03 -15.61 33.29
CA SER A 117 44.66 -16.70 34.21
C SER A 117 43.13 -16.83 34.33
N GLU A 118 42.76 -18.08 34.23
CA GLU A 118 41.48 -18.66 34.57
C GLU A 118 41.21 -18.51 36.06
N SER A 119 39.95 -18.25 36.44
CA SER A 119 39.30 -19.14 37.40
C SER A 119 37.89 -18.67 37.76
N SER A 120 36.98 -19.60 37.60
CA SER A 120 35.65 -19.68 38.20
C SER A 120 35.70 -19.61 39.73
N SER A 121 34.80 -18.89 40.34
CA SER A 121 34.50 -19.08 41.77
C SER A 121 33.05 -19.34 42.04
N GLN A 122 32.76 -20.52 42.39
CA GLN A 122 31.54 -20.95 43.06
C GLN A 122 31.61 -20.55 44.54
N PHE A 123 30.51 -19.98 45.04
CA PHE A 123 30.24 -19.86 46.46
C PHE A 123 29.86 -21.20 47.06
N THR A 124 30.55 -21.63 48.13
CA THR A 124 29.94 -22.46 49.19
C THR A 124 30.55 -22.11 50.54
N SER A 125 29.68 -21.82 51.46
CA SER A 125 29.96 -21.71 52.88
C SER A 125 30.11 -23.08 53.48
N GLU A 126 31.11 -23.31 54.36
CA GLU A 126 30.91 -24.16 55.52
C GLU A 126 31.94 -23.94 56.60
N ARG A 127 31.53 -24.27 57.73
CA ARG A 127 31.88 -23.97 59.10
C ARG A 127 32.84 -24.99 59.69
N SER A 128 33.67 -24.48 60.75
CA SER A 128 34.08 -25.18 61.93
C SER A 128 35.21 -26.23 61.82
N SER A 129 36.17 -26.20 62.58
CA SER A 129 36.45 -26.26 63.96
C SER A 129 37.75 -27.08 64.24
N VAL A 130 38.57 -26.55 65.06
CA VAL A 130 39.25 -27.17 66.26
C VAL A 130 40.44 -28.08 66.09
N SER A 131 41.45 -27.56 66.76
CA SER A 131 42.38 -28.23 67.62
C SER A 131 43.72 -28.77 67.13
N GLY A 132 44.75 -28.42 67.96
CA GLY A 132 45.93 -29.22 68.10
C GLY A 132 47.19 -28.48 68.48
N ASP A 133 47.41 -28.32 69.78
CA ASP A 133 48.63 -27.92 70.48
C ASP A 133 49.95 -28.22 69.81
N SER A 134 50.90 -27.29 70.00
CA SER A 134 52.15 -27.63 70.67
C SER A 134 52.98 -26.36 70.99
N PHE A 135 53.48 -26.32 72.19
CA PHE A 135 54.34 -25.41 72.78
C PHE A 135 55.68 -25.21 72.05
N GLU A 136 56.27 -23.95 72.08
CA GLU A 136 57.52 -23.64 72.68
C GLU A 136 57.82 -22.11 72.66
N THR A 137 58.02 -21.62 73.88
CA THR A 137 58.84 -20.57 74.40
C THR A 137 59.39 -19.41 73.61
N THR A 138 59.08 -18.25 74.11
CA THR A 138 59.50 -16.87 74.03
C THR A 138 60.95 -16.55 73.68
N PRO A 139 61.22 -15.35 73.09
CA PRO A 139 61.35 -14.14 73.96
C PRO A 139 60.65 -12.89 73.42
N THR A 140 60.15 -12.12 74.35
CA THR A 140 59.66 -10.74 74.24
C THR A 140 60.61 -9.82 73.50
N THR A 141 60.12 -9.24 72.37
CA THR A 141 60.73 -8.03 71.78
C THR A 141 59.57 -7.09 71.37
N TYR A 142 59.69 -5.86 71.70
CA TYR A 142 58.80 -4.73 71.54
C TYR A 142 58.02 -4.75 70.17
N LYS A 143 56.76 -5.07 70.22
CA LYS A 143 55.86 -5.09 69.01
C LYS A 143 55.08 -3.78 68.74
N GLY A 144 55.47 -2.67 69.35
CA GLY A 144 54.82 -1.36 69.15
C GLY A 144 55.37 -0.54 68.00
N GLY A 145 56.55 -0.84 67.46
CA GLY A 145 57.13 -0.06 66.36
C GLY A 145 56.73 -0.56 64.99
N ASP A 146 56.44 -1.85 64.81
CA ASP A 146 56.12 -2.50 63.54
C ASP A 146 54.68 -2.28 63.12
N GLU A 147 53.75 -2.22 64.06
CA GLU A 147 52.34 -1.91 63.77
C GLU A 147 52.15 -0.44 63.43
N LEU A 148 52.85 0.47 64.06
CA LEU A 148 52.78 1.89 63.71
C LEU A 148 53.43 2.16 62.38
N SER A 149 54.51 1.49 62.04
CA SER A 149 55.18 1.58 60.72
C SER A 149 54.34 0.99 59.62
N LYS A 150 53.64 -0.13 59.88
CA LYS A 150 52.68 -0.70 58.95
C LYS A 150 51.44 0.19 58.77
N GLN A 151 50.91 0.76 59.81
CA GLN A 151 49.82 1.73 59.75
C GLN A 151 50.18 3.01 59.01
N LEU A 152 51.37 3.54 59.23
CA LEU A 152 51.91 4.71 58.53
C LEU A 152 52.13 4.42 57.05
N SER A 153 52.63 3.27 56.64
CA SER A 153 52.84 2.87 55.27
C SER A 153 51.49 2.57 54.58
N GLN A 154 50.51 1.99 55.25
CA GLN A 154 49.14 1.80 54.74
C GLN A 154 48.42 3.13 54.51
N THR A 155 48.58 4.07 55.46
CA THR A 155 47.96 5.43 55.31
C THR A 155 48.65 6.21 54.21
N GLN A 156 49.93 6.05 53.97
CA GLN A 156 50.68 6.72 52.93
C GLN A 156 50.30 6.14 51.54
N ALA A 157 50.22 4.81 51.43
CA ALA A 157 49.76 4.16 50.21
C ALA A 157 48.28 4.52 49.87
N GLN A 158 47.45 4.69 50.88
CA GLN A 158 46.07 5.13 50.71
C GLN A 158 45.95 6.59 50.24
N ASN A 159 46.78 7.47 50.77
CA ASN A 159 46.89 8.87 50.37
C ASN A 159 47.42 9.00 48.92
N GLU A 160 48.37 8.17 48.52
CA GLU A 160 48.81 8.12 47.09
C GLU A 160 47.72 7.66 46.15
N ARG A 161 46.99 6.61 46.51
CA ARG A 161 45.82 6.16 45.72
C ARG A 161 44.73 7.20 45.61
N ILE A 162 44.42 7.94 46.67
CA ILE A 162 43.46 9.03 46.61
C ILE A 162 43.96 10.16 45.71
N LYS A 163 45.27 10.46 45.74
CA LYS A 163 45.86 11.45 44.86
C LYS A 163 45.80 10.99 43.38
N GLU A 164 46.21 9.75 43.09
CA GLU A 164 46.06 9.15 41.73
C GLU A 164 44.62 9.15 41.25
N PHE A 165 43.65 8.86 42.14
CA PHE A 165 42.23 8.98 41.84
C PHE A 165 41.81 10.41 41.51
N GLN A 166 42.23 11.38 42.28
CA GLN A 166 41.90 12.79 42.01
C GLN A 166 42.57 13.32 40.74
N GLU A 167 43.74 12.80 40.37
CA GLU A 167 44.43 13.10 39.14
C GLU A 167 43.87 12.29 37.96
N GLY A 168 43.03 11.26 38.20
CA GLY A 168 42.51 10.37 37.19
C GLY A 168 43.51 9.34 36.67
N ALA A 169 44.55 9.05 37.40
CA ALA A 169 45.61 8.10 37.06
C ALA A 169 45.41 6.71 37.68
N LEU A 170 44.39 6.52 38.52
CA LEU A 170 44.15 5.25 39.21
C LEU A 170 43.58 4.23 38.22
N PRO A 171 44.04 2.95 38.24
CA PRO A 171 43.46 1.88 37.46
C PRO A 171 41.97 1.68 37.76
N GLU A 172 41.19 1.38 36.72
CA GLU A 172 39.72 1.25 36.80
C GLU A 172 39.24 0.24 37.84
N GLU A 173 39.98 -0.87 38.02
CA GLU A 173 39.67 -1.93 38.98
C GLU A 173 39.75 -1.46 40.44
N ASP A 174 40.47 -0.38 40.68
CA ASP A 174 40.69 0.20 42.01
C ASP A 174 39.77 1.40 42.32
N GLU A 175 38.95 1.84 41.39
CA GLU A 175 38.02 2.94 41.55
C GLU A 175 36.70 2.55 42.27
N GLU A 176 36.80 1.71 43.29
CA GLU A 176 35.68 1.37 44.15
C GLU A 176 35.68 2.24 45.42
N TRP A 177 34.50 2.80 45.78
CA TRP A 177 34.39 3.71 46.92
C TRP A 177 35.03 3.15 48.18
N HIS A 178 34.81 1.88 48.50
CA HIS A 178 35.34 1.23 49.70
C HIS A 178 36.85 1.05 49.68
N ARG A 179 37.50 1.09 48.51
CA ARG A 179 38.98 1.03 48.38
C ARG A 179 39.62 2.39 48.48
N LEU A 180 38.87 3.47 48.22
CA LEU A 180 39.35 4.85 48.25
C LEU A 180 39.05 5.57 49.58
N CYS A 181 38.27 4.92 50.45
CA CYS A 181 37.93 5.47 51.75
C CYS A 181 38.72 4.80 52.89
N THR A 182 39.04 5.61 53.89
CA THR A 182 39.68 5.06 55.12
C THR A 182 38.70 4.18 55.90
N PRO A 183 39.20 3.12 56.58
CA PRO A 183 38.36 2.25 57.39
C PRO A 183 37.62 2.98 58.51
N GLU A 184 38.21 4.02 59.06
CA GLU A 184 37.63 4.86 60.11
C GLU A 184 36.43 5.63 59.60
N LEU A 185 36.53 6.23 58.42
CA LEU A 185 35.41 6.93 57.78
C LEU A 185 34.25 5.99 57.51
N ARG A 186 34.56 4.79 57.02
CA ARG A 186 33.49 3.79 56.69
C ARG A 186 32.74 3.35 57.94
N THR A 187 33.45 3.21 59.07
CA THR A 187 32.80 2.79 60.32
C THR A 187 32.08 3.94 61.06
N SER A 188 32.42 5.21 60.75
CA SER A 188 31.71 6.37 61.31
C SER A 188 30.37 6.69 60.55
N LEU A 189 30.19 6.20 59.33
CA LEU A 189 29.02 6.47 58.54
C LEU A 189 27.88 5.45 58.76
N PRO A 190 26.61 5.87 58.67
CA PRO A 190 25.49 4.98 58.64
C PRO A 190 25.60 3.97 57.48
N LYS A 191 25.17 2.73 57.72
CA LYS A 191 25.22 1.69 56.69
C LYS A 191 24.49 2.09 55.38
N ALA A 192 23.40 2.84 55.46
CA ALA A 192 22.67 3.37 54.30
C ALA A 192 23.54 4.31 53.50
N GLU A 193 24.32 5.21 54.14
CA GLU A 193 25.18 6.13 53.41
C GLU A 193 26.39 5.43 52.77
N VAL A 194 26.95 4.43 53.40
CA VAL A 194 27.98 3.57 52.78
C VAL A 194 27.48 2.90 51.51
N GLN A 195 26.26 2.40 51.54
CA GLN A 195 25.62 1.79 50.37
C GLN A 195 25.29 2.85 49.31
N ARG A 196 24.80 4.02 49.72
CA ARG A 196 24.49 5.14 48.80
C ARG A 196 25.74 5.56 48.03
N GLN A 197 26.86 5.79 48.73
CA GLN A 197 28.15 6.17 48.14
C GLN A 197 28.66 5.09 47.15
N SER A 198 28.58 3.83 47.55
CA SER A 198 28.97 2.71 46.68
C SER A 198 28.11 2.65 45.41
N THR A 199 26.79 2.90 45.51
CA THR A 199 25.91 2.93 44.37
C THR A 199 26.18 4.14 43.47
N ILE A 200 26.50 5.30 44.00
CA ILE A 200 26.92 6.47 43.23
C ILE A 200 28.17 6.15 42.40
N PHE A 201 29.18 5.52 43.00
CA PHE A 201 30.38 5.08 42.25
C PHE A 201 30.04 4.06 41.15
N GLU A 202 29.12 3.14 41.42
CA GLU A 202 28.65 2.20 40.42
C GLU A 202 27.92 2.91 39.24
N VAL A 203 27.14 3.95 39.52
CA VAL A 203 26.51 4.77 38.45
C VAL A 203 27.59 5.36 37.55
N VAL A 204 28.61 6.03 38.16
CA VAL A 204 29.69 6.68 37.39
C VAL A 204 30.47 5.66 36.54
N LYS A 205 30.86 4.54 37.16
CA LYS A 205 31.58 3.46 36.46
C LYS A 205 30.74 2.87 35.31
N SER A 206 29.47 2.56 35.57
CA SER A 206 28.61 1.99 34.55
C SER A 206 28.29 2.95 33.42
N GLU A 207 28.30 4.25 33.67
CA GLU A 207 28.14 5.27 32.60
C GLU A 207 29.39 5.36 31.71
N ARG A 208 30.57 5.32 32.32
CA ARG A 208 31.82 5.26 31.57
C ARG A 208 31.86 4.03 30.64
N ASP A 209 31.57 2.84 31.20
CA ASP A 209 31.52 1.61 30.43
C ASP A 209 30.50 1.69 29.26
N TYR A 210 29.41 2.37 29.51
CA TYR A 210 28.40 2.57 28.48
C TYR A 210 28.87 3.51 27.35
N VAL A 211 29.55 4.61 27.69
CA VAL A 211 30.17 5.50 26.68
C VAL A 211 31.21 4.75 25.85
N LEU A 212 32.06 3.94 26.48
CA LEU A 212 33.02 3.09 25.76
C LEU A 212 32.33 2.10 24.81
N ASP A 213 31.21 1.52 25.23
CA ASP A 213 30.40 0.64 24.36
C ASP A 213 29.87 1.38 23.11
N LEU A 214 29.42 2.63 23.24
CA LEU A 214 28.99 3.45 22.12
C LEU A 214 30.16 3.81 21.19
N GLN A 215 31.32 4.17 21.73
CA GLN A 215 32.54 4.45 20.96
C GLN A 215 33.04 3.23 20.20
N MET A 216 32.86 2.02 20.75
CA MET A 216 33.17 0.79 20.02
C MET A 216 32.27 0.59 18.80
N ILE A 217 31.00 0.96 18.89
CA ILE A 217 30.11 0.89 17.72
C ILE A 217 30.67 1.74 16.57
N GLU A 218 31.10 2.96 16.86
CA GLU A 218 31.66 3.84 15.85
C GLU A 218 33.00 3.33 15.31
N SER A 219 33.95 3.03 16.21
CA SER A 219 35.36 2.74 15.84
C SER A 219 35.57 1.34 15.24
N ILE A 220 34.76 0.35 15.62
CA ILE A 220 34.92 -1.06 15.17
C ILE A 220 33.94 -1.40 14.03
N PHE A 221 32.79 -0.77 13.96
CA PHE A 221 31.75 -1.13 12.98
C PHE A 221 31.52 -0.02 11.96
N ILE A 222 31.16 1.19 12.36
CA ILE A 222 30.76 2.26 11.42
C ILE A 222 31.95 2.71 10.57
N MET A 223 33.04 3.14 11.19
CA MET A 223 34.19 3.68 10.46
C MET A 223 34.84 2.67 9.51
N PRO A 224 35.05 1.39 9.89
CA PRO A 224 35.59 0.40 8.98
C PRO A 224 34.63 0.04 7.83
N LEU A 225 33.30 0.08 8.03
CA LEU A 225 32.34 -0.12 6.95
C LEU A 225 32.39 1.01 5.92
N LEU A 226 32.54 2.26 6.37
CA LEU A 226 32.63 3.44 5.53
C LEU A 226 33.95 3.53 4.76
N SER A 227 35.05 3.05 5.37
CA SER A 227 36.40 3.17 4.82
C SER A 227 36.88 1.95 4.02
N SER A 228 36.04 0.89 3.92
CA SER A 228 36.43 -0.34 3.23
C SER A 228 36.52 -0.16 1.70
N ASP A 229 37.63 -0.59 1.12
CA ASP A 229 37.86 -0.67 -0.32
C ASP A 229 38.32 -2.09 -0.70
N PRO A 230 37.55 -2.87 -1.49
CA PRO A 230 36.23 -2.54 -2.01
C PRO A 230 35.12 -2.47 -0.94
N PRO A 231 34.02 -1.72 -1.21
CA PRO A 231 32.91 -1.57 -0.26
C PRO A 231 32.31 -2.93 0.12
N ILE A 232 32.12 -3.17 1.42
CA ILE A 232 31.51 -4.41 1.94
C ILE A 232 30.04 -4.48 1.56
N ILE A 233 29.37 -3.32 1.52
CA ILE A 233 27.98 -3.16 1.06
C ILE A 233 28.01 -2.20 -0.10
N ALA A 234 27.53 -2.63 -1.27
CA ALA A 234 27.50 -1.83 -2.50
C ALA A 234 26.07 -1.78 -3.06
N PRO A 235 25.69 -0.69 -3.74
CA PRO A 235 26.41 0.58 -3.97
C PRO A 235 26.47 1.48 -2.70
N THR A 236 27.21 2.58 -2.76
CA THR A 236 27.41 3.51 -1.63
C THR A 236 26.09 4.00 -1.02
N SER A 237 25.08 4.27 -1.84
CA SER A 237 23.74 4.65 -1.37
C SER A 237 23.08 3.56 -0.50
N THR A 238 23.34 2.30 -0.78
CA THR A 238 22.87 1.17 0.03
C THR A 238 23.62 1.09 1.35
N LEU A 239 24.93 1.39 1.36
CA LEU A 239 25.73 1.47 2.56
C LEU A 239 25.26 2.62 3.47
N GLU A 240 25.01 3.81 2.93
CA GLU A 240 24.50 4.95 3.69
C GLU A 240 23.13 4.63 4.32
N ALA A 241 22.23 4.02 3.55
CA ALA A 241 20.94 3.57 4.06
C ALA A 241 21.11 2.50 5.15
N PHE A 242 22.06 1.57 4.97
CA PHE A 242 22.36 0.54 5.98
C PHE A 242 22.88 1.16 7.28
N ILE A 243 23.83 2.10 7.21
CA ILE A 243 24.38 2.80 8.39
C ILE A 243 23.25 3.53 9.12
N LYS A 244 22.41 4.26 8.38
CA LYS A 244 21.25 4.96 8.95
C LYS A 244 20.27 3.99 9.62
N ASP A 245 19.98 2.87 8.98
CA ASP A 245 19.01 1.88 9.48
C ASP A 245 19.53 1.11 10.69
N VAL A 246 20.83 0.75 10.75
CA VAL A 246 21.36 -0.11 11.81
C VAL A 246 21.85 0.69 13.00
N PHE A 247 22.52 1.81 12.76
CA PHE A 247 23.15 2.59 13.83
C PHE A 247 22.34 3.82 14.26
N SER A 248 21.38 4.24 13.41
CA SER A 248 20.48 5.36 13.71
C SER A 248 21.23 6.60 14.22
N ASN A 249 20.82 7.12 15.36
CA ASN A 249 21.36 8.31 16.00
C ASN A 249 22.27 7.99 17.22
N VAL A 250 23.00 6.87 17.18
CA VAL A 250 23.87 6.42 18.28
C VAL A 250 24.88 7.49 18.72
N SER A 251 25.46 8.25 17.77
CA SER A 251 26.41 9.34 18.06
C SER A 251 25.76 10.50 18.84
N GLY A 252 24.46 10.75 18.65
CA GLY A 252 23.72 11.74 19.45
C GLY A 252 23.59 11.31 20.91
N ILE A 253 23.29 10.02 21.13
CA ILE A 253 23.23 9.43 22.47
C ILE A 253 24.62 9.47 23.13
N GLU A 254 25.66 9.10 22.38
CA GLU A 254 27.05 9.13 22.90
C GLU A 254 27.43 10.49 23.43
N LYS A 255 27.21 11.56 22.70
CA LYS A 255 27.55 12.95 23.11
C LYS A 255 26.90 13.36 24.43
N ILE A 256 25.61 13.00 24.63
CA ILE A 256 24.90 13.32 25.88
C ILE A 256 25.55 12.58 27.05
N HIS A 257 25.84 11.28 26.90
CA HIS A 257 26.44 10.48 27.94
C HIS A 257 27.90 10.86 28.22
N GLN A 258 28.67 11.25 27.21
CA GLN A 258 30.01 11.80 27.39
C GLN A 258 29.99 13.05 28.27
N SER A 259 29.08 14.00 27.98
CA SER A 259 28.92 15.22 28.80
C SER A 259 28.53 14.90 30.24
N MET A 260 27.58 13.96 30.40
CA MET A 260 27.12 13.49 31.71
C MET A 260 28.26 12.83 32.49
N VAL A 261 29.01 11.90 31.90
CA VAL A 261 30.16 11.22 32.52
C VAL A 261 31.21 12.22 32.91
N ALA A 262 31.57 13.18 32.06
CA ALA A 262 32.54 14.23 32.38
C ALA A 262 32.12 15.06 33.63
N SER A 263 30.82 15.37 33.73
CA SER A 263 30.26 16.10 34.86
C SER A 263 30.25 15.26 36.15
N LEU A 264 29.88 13.97 36.02
CA LEU A 264 29.90 13.02 37.15
C LEU A 264 31.34 12.81 37.69
N PHE A 265 32.33 12.61 36.79
CA PHE A 265 33.73 12.47 37.20
C PHE A 265 34.25 13.71 37.89
N ARG A 266 33.93 14.91 37.37
CA ARG A 266 34.33 16.15 37.99
C ARG A 266 33.76 16.25 39.43
N ARG A 267 32.50 15.91 39.61
CA ARG A 267 31.81 15.90 40.89
C ARG A 267 32.42 14.88 41.84
N GLN A 268 32.63 13.65 41.38
CA GLN A 268 33.17 12.53 42.12
C GLN A 268 34.57 12.85 42.67
N ARG A 269 35.45 13.40 41.86
CA ARG A 269 36.82 13.75 42.28
C ARG A 269 36.88 14.96 43.19
N LYS A 270 36.01 15.94 42.96
CA LYS A 270 35.97 17.16 43.77
C LYS A 270 35.44 16.89 45.19
N GLU A 271 34.44 16.04 45.34
CA GLU A 271 33.72 15.82 46.59
C GLU A 271 34.17 14.56 47.34
N HIS A 272 35.06 13.77 46.74
CA HIS A 272 35.60 12.59 47.45
C HIS A 272 36.13 12.99 48.86
N PRO A 273 35.85 12.23 49.94
CA PRO A 273 35.33 10.84 49.94
C PRO A 273 33.79 10.71 50.00
N ILE A 274 33.06 11.77 50.23
CA ILE A 274 31.60 11.74 50.33
C ILE A 274 30.99 12.65 49.26
N ILE A 275 30.36 12.04 48.29
CA ILE A 275 29.65 12.75 47.20
C ILE A 275 28.28 13.14 47.73
N THR A 276 28.03 14.47 47.77
CA THR A 276 26.81 15.01 48.33
C THR A 276 25.62 14.73 47.40
N SER A 277 25.73 15.11 46.15
CA SER A 277 24.64 14.98 45.17
C SER A 277 25.15 14.65 43.79
N ILE A 278 24.36 13.83 43.03
CA ILE A 278 24.51 13.62 41.59
C ILE A 278 23.18 13.85 40.84
N ALA A 279 22.10 14.13 41.60
CA ALA A 279 20.75 14.18 41.05
C ALA A 279 20.55 15.36 40.08
N ASP A 280 21.23 16.48 40.31
CA ASP A 280 21.21 17.65 39.40
C ASP A 280 21.82 17.31 38.02
N ILE A 281 22.97 16.63 38.01
CA ILE A 281 23.63 16.21 36.75
C ILE A 281 22.77 15.21 35.99
N LEU A 282 22.16 14.28 36.72
CA LEU A 282 21.31 13.25 36.11
C LEU A 282 19.99 13.81 35.63
N LEU A 283 19.41 14.82 36.27
CA LEU A 283 18.21 15.50 35.81
C LEU A 283 18.47 16.25 34.50
N ASP A 284 19.57 17.02 34.44
CA ASP A 284 19.96 17.74 33.23
C ASP A 284 20.14 16.78 32.02
N ALA A 285 20.85 15.67 32.27
CA ALA A 285 21.00 14.64 31.25
C ALA A 285 19.65 13.99 30.84
N ALA A 286 18.79 13.66 31.82
CA ALA A 286 17.51 13.01 31.57
C ALA A 286 16.58 13.88 30.72
N LEU A 287 16.59 15.18 30.88
CA LEU A 287 15.86 16.12 30.03
C LEU A 287 16.35 16.12 28.59
N SER A 288 17.64 15.86 28.38
CA SER A 288 18.26 15.76 27.05
C SER A 288 18.05 14.40 26.38
N PHE A 289 17.65 13.37 27.12
CA PHE A 289 17.47 12.01 26.59
C PHE A 289 16.26 11.90 25.66
N GLN A 290 15.19 12.67 25.90
CA GLN A 290 13.89 12.44 25.28
C GLN A 290 13.97 12.33 23.75
N GLU A 291 14.57 13.31 23.08
CA GLU A 291 14.64 13.34 21.62
C GLU A 291 15.45 12.17 21.06
N GLN A 292 16.65 11.94 21.61
CA GLN A 292 17.57 10.96 21.03
C GLN A 292 17.15 9.51 21.33
N TYR A 293 16.72 9.24 22.55
CA TYR A 293 16.31 7.90 22.95
C TYR A 293 14.97 7.48 22.37
N GLU A 294 14.02 8.42 22.22
CA GLU A 294 12.73 8.13 21.59
C GLU A 294 12.91 7.64 20.17
N VAL A 295 13.76 8.30 19.39
CA VAL A 295 14.09 7.88 18.02
C VAL A 295 14.78 6.52 18.03
N TYR A 296 15.83 6.35 18.83
CA TYR A 296 16.63 5.13 18.85
C TYR A 296 15.84 3.90 19.27
N ILE A 297 15.14 3.98 20.40
CA ILE A 297 14.40 2.84 20.98
C ILE A 297 13.27 2.39 20.03
N LYS A 298 12.53 3.33 19.44
CA LYS A 298 11.47 3.01 18.47
C LYS A 298 12.04 2.38 17.19
N HIS A 299 13.26 2.75 16.81
CA HIS A 299 13.90 2.25 15.60
C HIS A 299 14.63 0.91 15.79
N TYR A 300 15.04 0.56 17.00
CA TYR A 300 15.87 -0.62 17.31
C TYR A 300 15.40 -1.93 16.69
N PRO A 301 14.09 -2.31 16.70
CA PRO A 301 13.66 -3.56 16.05
C PRO A 301 13.96 -3.59 14.56
N ILE A 302 13.93 -2.44 13.89
CA ILE A 302 14.27 -2.31 12.45
C ILE A 302 15.78 -2.49 12.27
N ALA A 303 16.58 -1.88 13.14
CA ALA A 303 18.04 -1.99 13.14
C ALA A 303 18.50 -3.46 13.29
N GLU A 304 17.95 -4.16 14.28
CA GLU A 304 18.21 -5.58 14.49
C GLU A 304 17.79 -6.43 13.29
N GLY A 305 16.59 -6.20 12.75
CA GLY A 305 16.09 -6.90 11.58
C GLY A 305 16.95 -6.67 10.33
N ARG A 306 17.44 -5.44 10.13
CA ARG A 306 18.32 -5.09 9.00
C ARG A 306 19.69 -5.74 9.12
N HIS A 307 20.31 -5.68 10.30
CA HIS A 307 21.57 -6.36 10.57
C HIS A 307 21.49 -7.86 10.34
N ARG A 308 20.46 -8.54 10.89
CA ARG A 308 20.28 -9.99 10.73
C ARG A 308 20.07 -10.40 9.27
N ARG A 309 19.40 -9.56 8.48
CA ARG A 309 19.22 -9.78 7.05
C ARG A 309 20.54 -9.68 6.31
N GLU A 310 21.27 -8.59 6.49
CA GLU A 310 22.56 -8.37 5.82
C GLU A 310 23.56 -9.47 6.16
N LEU A 311 23.57 -9.92 7.44
CA LEU A 311 24.39 -11.04 7.88
C LEU A 311 24.09 -12.35 7.13
N LYS A 312 22.83 -12.57 6.75
CA LYS A 312 22.38 -13.76 6.03
C LYS A 312 22.62 -13.66 4.53
N GLU A 313 22.42 -12.48 3.95
CA GLU A 313 22.40 -12.28 2.50
C GLU A 313 23.74 -11.87 1.93
N ASN A 314 24.61 -11.23 2.74
CA ASN A 314 25.91 -10.71 2.32
C ASN A 314 27.07 -11.45 2.99
N PRO A 315 27.73 -12.41 2.29
CA PRO A 315 28.88 -13.14 2.86
C PRO A 315 30.10 -12.25 3.18
N ALA A 316 30.25 -11.09 2.52
CA ALA A 316 31.32 -10.13 2.82
C ALA A 316 31.07 -9.45 4.14
N TYR A 317 29.82 -9.08 4.39
CA TYR A 317 29.41 -8.51 5.68
C TYR A 317 29.50 -9.53 6.82
N ALA A 318 29.12 -10.78 6.59
CA ALA A 318 29.26 -11.84 7.58
C ALA A 318 30.72 -11.99 8.02
N ARG A 319 31.65 -12.03 7.06
CA ARG A 319 33.11 -12.10 7.36
C ARG A 319 33.64 -10.85 8.05
N PHE A 320 33.08 -9.69 7.75
CA PHE A 320 33.40 -8.46 8.45
C PHE A 320 32.99 -8.54 9.93
N ILE A 321 31.75 -8.95 10.23
CA ILE A 321 31.25 -9.13 11.60
C ILE A 321 32.05 -10.16 12.39
N GLU A 322 32.40 -11.29 11.75
CA GLU A 322 33.30 -12.30 12.38
C GLU A 322 34.67 -11.73 12.76
N ARG A 323 35.27 -10.89 11.90
CA ARG A 323 36.54 -10.21 12.22
C ARG A 323 36.35 -9.19 13.33
N ALA A 324 35.29 -8.38 13.31
CA ALA A 324 34.98 -7.41 14.33
C ALA A 324 34.78 -8.08 15.71
N ALA A 325 34.17 -9.26 15.76
CA ALA A 325 33.97 -10.03 16.98
C ALA A 325 35.29 -10.55 17.61
N GLN A 326 36.35 -10.63 16.81
CA GLN A 326 37.70 -11.03 17.29
C GLN A 326 38.47 -9.87 17.91
N ASP A 327 38.02 -8.62 17.76
CA ASP A 327 38.65 -7.46 18.41
C ASP A 327 38.53 -7.56 19.94
N THR A 328 39.63 -7.49 20.63
CA THR A 328 39.69 -7.65 22.10
C THR A 328 38.87 -6.59 22.85
N ARG A 329 38.72 -5.40 22.23
CA ARG A 329 37.93 -4.31 22.79
C ARG A 329 36.45 -4.66 22.94
N THR A 330 35.90 -5.52 22.04
CA THR A 330 34.50 -5.95 22.12
C THR A 330 34.17 -6.81 23.34
N ARG A 331 35.22 -7.35 24.03
CA ARG A 331 35.04 -8.28 25.17
C ARG A 331 34.09 -9.44 24.81
N LYS A 332 34.22 -9.98 23.59
CA LYS A 332 33.36 -11.04 23.02
C LYS A 332 31.89 -10.67 22.84
N ARG A 333 31.52 -9.39 22.85
CA ARG A 333 30.14 -8.96 22.56
C ARG A 333 29.95 -8.79 21.07
N ASP A 334 28.83 -9.28 20.55
CA ASP A 334 28.43 -9.10 19.17
C ASP A 334 27.78 -7.72 18.93
N LEU A 335 27.61 -7.36 17.67
CA LEU A 335 27.00 -6.08 17.29
C LEU A 335 25.58 -5.94 17.85
N ILE A 336 24.80 -7.01 17.88
CA ILE A 336 23.41 -6.97 18.42
C ILE A 336 23.45 -6.57 19.90
N THR A 337 24.35 -7.17 20.67
CA THR A 337 24.54 -6.83 22.08
C THR A 337 24.88 -5.34 22.24
N LEU A 338 25.79 -4.81 21.41
CA LEU A 338 26.20 -3.40 21.51
C LEU A 338 25.07 -2.44 21.10
N ILE A 339 24.37 -2.67 19.98
CA ILE A 339 23.24 -1.80 19.56
C ILE A 339 22.02 -1.94 20.46
N SER A 340 21.89 -3.01 21.25
CA SER A 340 20.84 -3.14 22.27
C SER A 340 21.11 -2.35 23.57
N ARG A 341 22.37 -1.90 23.77
CA ARG A 341 22.76 -1.20 25.00
C ARG A 341 21.92 0.05 25.27
N PRO A 342 21.65 0.95 24.32
CA PRO A 342 20.79 2.11 24.60
C PRO A 342 19.38 1.72 25.06
N VAL A 343 18.80 0.67 24.49
CA VAL A 343 17.45 0.20 24.88
C VAL A 343 17.41 -0.25 26.34
N THR A 344 18.48 -0.90 26.82
CA THR A 344 18.56 -1.44 28.16
C THR A 344 19.14 -0.46 29.19
N ARG A 345 19.78 0.64 28.74
CA ARG A 345 20.46 1.60 29.61
C ARG A 345 19.52 2.38 30.52
N LEU A 346 18.47 2.97 29.96
CA LEU A 346 17.53 3.79 30.73
C LEU A 346 16.82 3.02 31.84
N PRO A 347 16.27 1.82 31.61
CA PRO A 347 15.70 1.00 32.69
C PRO A 347 16.69 0.69 33.78
N ARG A 348 17.94 0.36 33.41
CA ARG A 348 18.99 0.07 34.38
C ARG A 348 19.39 1.30 35.21
N LEU A 349 19.53 2.46 34.56
CA LEU A 349 19.80 3.73 35.21
C LEU A 349 18.68 4.07 36.22
N ALA A 350 17.41 3.95 35.79
CA ALA A 350 16.27 4.19 36.67
C ALA A 350 16.31 3.31 37.93
N LEU A 351 16.60 2.00 37.82
CA LEU A 351 16.73 1.10 38.95
C LEU A 351 17.84 1.51 39.92
N MET A 352 19.00 1.97 39.41
CA MET A 352 20.11 2.45 40.25
C MET A 352 19.72 3.73 40.99
N LEU A 353 19.01 4.65 40.33
CA LEU A 353 18.50 5.89 40.93
C LEU A 353 17.42 5.63 41.99
N GLU A 354 16.51 4.68 41.73
CA GLU A 354 15.54 4.21 42.75
C GLU A 354 16.25 3.65 43.98
N HIS A 355 17.36 2.95 43.80
CA HIS A 355 18.15 2.43 44.91
C HIS A 355 18.82 3.56 45.68
N ILE A 356 19.43 4.54 45.00
CA ILE A 356 20.00 5.74 45.65
C ILE A 356 18.90 6.50 46.41
N GLN A 357 17.73 6.70 45.81
CA GLN A 357 16.60 7.38 46.45
C GLN A 357 16.19 6.71 47.78
N LYS A 358 16.09 5.37 47.77
CA LYS A 358 15.75 4.60 48.99
C LYS A 358 16.80 4.71 50.11
N LEU A 359 18.04 4.97 49.76
CA LEU A 359 19.17 5.10 50.71
C LEU A 359 19.39 6.55 51.16
N THR A 360 18.76 7.52 50.51
CA THR A 360 18.93 8.95 50.77
C THR A 360 18.07 9.39 51.97
N PRO A 361 18.66 10.10 52.97
CA PRO A 361 17.94 10.61 54.15
C PRO A 361 16.83 11.57 53.74
N ALA A 362 15.76 11.63 54.59
CA ALA A 362 14.54 12.41 54.28
C ALA A 362 14.77 13.93 54.14
N GLU A 363 15.82 14.47 54.71
CA GLU A 363 16.14 15.89 54.66
C GLU A 363 17.18 16.24 53.58
N HIS A 364 17.54 15.27 52.74
CA HIS A 364 18.58 15.45 51.73
C HIS A 364 18.05 16.11 50.47
N SER A 365 18.78 17.10 49.92
CA SER A 365 18.37 17.85 48.69
C SER A 365 18.20 16.99 47.45
N ASP A 366 18.80 15.81 47.37
CA ASP A 366 18.59 14.89 46.26
C ASP A 366 17.16 14.39 46.15
N LEU A 367 16.38 14.40 47.24
CA LEU A 367 14.97 14.01 47.23
C LEU A 367 14.05 15.00 46.47
N ASP A 368 14.55 16.19 46.16
CA ASP A 368 13.84 17.14 45.29
C ASP A 368 14.01 16.74 43.83
N ASN A 369 15.20 16.34 43.39
CA ASN A 369 15.53 16.10 41.98
C ASN A 369 15.38 14.62 41.55
N LEU A 370 15.68 13.64 42.42
CA LEU A 370 15.61 12.20 42.07
C LEU A 370 14.21 11.75 41.65
N PRO A 371 13.11 12.13 42.34
CA PRO A 371 11.77 11.76 41.90
C PRO A 371 11.41 12.36 40.53
N ILE A 372 11.87 13.59 40.24
CA ILE A 372 11.65 14.26 38.96
C ILE A 372 12.41 13.51 37.87
N THR A 373 13.68 13.20 38.10
CA THR A 373 14.51 12.45 37.16
C THR A 373 13.89 11.07 36.85
N LEU A 374 13.47 10.34 37.88
CA LEU A 374 12.77 9.07 37.72
C LEU A 374 11.45 9.22 36.98
N GLY A 375 10.70 10.28 37.24
CA GLY A 375 9.47 10.63 36.52
C GLY A 375 9.72 10.80 35.01
N VAL A 376 10.74 11.59 34.66
CA VAL A 376 11.16 11.83 33.24
C VAL A 376 11.56 10.52 32.57
N LEU A 377 12.42 9.70 33.20
CA LEU A 377 12.86 8.43 32.63
C LEU A 377 11.71 7.45 32.45
N ASN A 378 10.82 7.31 33.43
CA ASN A 378 9.65 6.42 33.34
C ASN A 378 8.63 6.89 32.31
N GLN A 379 8.45 8.20 32.13
CA GLN A 379 7.60 8.76 31.09
C GLN A 379 8.18 8.45 29.70
N LEU A 380 9.46 8.65 29.51
CA LEU A 380 10.16 8.32 28.25
C LEU A 380 10.03 6.84 27.91
N LEU A 381 10.26 5.94 28.86
CA LEU A 381 10.11 4.51 28.67
C LEU A 381 8.67 4.13 28.27
N LYS A 382 7.66 4.75 28.88
CA LYS A 382 6.24 4.51 28.52
C LYS A 382 5.91 5.03 27.12
N SER A 383 6.42 6.21 26.74
CA SER A 383 6.15 6.82 25.43
C SER A 383 6.75 6.04 24.27
N THR A 384 7.80 5.27 24.50
CA THR A 384 8.47 4.48 23.44
C THR A 384 7.78 3.14 23.16
N GLN A 385 6.99 2.58 24.08
CA GLN A 385 6.37 1.26 23.95
C GLN A 385 5.49 1.10 22.69
N PRO A 386 4.57 2.04 22.36
CA PRO A 386 3.76 1.92 21.14
C PRO A 386 4.61 1.88 19.86
N GLY A 387 5.70 2.67 19.83
CA GLY A 387 6.62 2.73 18.69
C GLY A 387 7.42 1.42 18.51
N ILE A 388 7.82 0.78 19.61
CA ILE A 388 8.48 -0.53 19.57
C ILE A 388 7.55 -1.57 18.96
N VAL A 389 6.32 -1.66 19.45
CA VAL A 389 5.30 -2.60 18.92
C VAL A 389 5.05 -2.37 17.45
N ALA A 390 4.94 -1.10 17.01
CA ALA A 390 4.78 -0.76 15.60
C ALA A 390 6.00 -1.19 14.77
N ALA A 391 7.23 -0.95 15.24
CA ALA A 391 8.46 -1.35 14.55
C ALA A 391 8.61 -2.87 14.47
N GLU A 392 8.32 -3.60 15.54
CA GLU A 392 8.27 -5.07 15.51
C GLU A 392 7.22 -5.59 14.52
N GLY A 393 6.05 -4.95 14.45
CA GLY A 393 5.02 -5.24 13.48
C GLY A 393 5.53 -5.09 12.04
N LYS A 394 6.27 -4.00 11.76
CA LYS A 394 6.91 -3.76 10.45
C LYS A 394 7.94 -4.84 10.09
N VAL A 395 8.78 -5.23 11.05
CA VAL A 395 9.77 -6.30 10.84
C VAL A 395 9.08 -7.65 10.58
N LYS A 396 8.06 -8.00 11.35
CA LYS A 396 7.25 -9.20 11.15
C LYS A 396 6.58 -9.20 9.78
N LEU A 397 5.99 -8.06 9.38
CA LEU A 397 5.37 -7.88 8.06
C LEU A 397 6.39 -8.10 6.94
N ARG A 398 7.55 -7.44 7.02
CA ARG A 398 8.60 -7.57 6.00
C ARG A 398 9.09 -8.99 5.86
N ASN A 399 9.42 -9.65 6.96
CA ASN A 399 9.85 -11.06 6.98
C ASN A 399 8.78 -12.00 6.40
N MET A 400 7.51 -11.72 6.67
CA MET A 400 6.40 -12.47 6.08
C MET A 400 6.35 -12.27 4.57
N ILE A 401 6.38 -11.02 4.08
CA ILE A 401 6.32 -10.70 2.65
C ILE A 401 7.51 -11.34 1.89
N GLU A 402 8.72 -11.28 2.43
CA GLU A 402 9.91 -11.91 1.84
C GLU A 402 9.82 -13.44 1.82
N SER A 403 9.06 -14.03 2.72
CA SER A 403 8.82 -15.49 2.77
C SER A 403 7.72 -15.97 1.81
N LEU A 404 6.89 -15.05 1.25
CA LEU A 404 5.75 -15.42 0.42
C LEU A 404 6.17 -16.13 -0.88
N LEU A 405 5.46 -17.20 -1.18
CA LEU A 405 5.54 -17.90 -2.47
C LEU A 405 4.14 -17.90 -3.09
N PHE A 406 4.01 -17.25 -4.25
CA PHE A 406 2.78 -17.28 -5.04
C PHE A 406 2.84 -18.40 -6.10
N GLU A 407 1.68 -18.97 -6.40
CA GLU A 407 1.59 -20.03 -7.39
C GLU A 407 1.68 -19.45 -8.82
N LYS A 408 2.62 -20.00 -9.61
CA LYS A 408 2.62 -19.96 -11.09
C LYS A 408 2.50 -18.59 -11.78
N GLY A 409 3.23 -17.58 -11.31
CA GLY A 409 3.41 -16.32 -12.07
C GLY A 409 2.34 -15.25 -11.82
N GLU A 410 1.36 -15.48 -10.95
CA GLU A 410 0.49 -14.41 -10.46
C GLU A 410 1.28 -13.47 -9.58
N VAL A 411 1.19 -12.16 -9.85
CA VAL A 411 1.81 -11.11 -9.05
C VAL A 411 0.74 -10.38 -8.27
N VAL A 412 0.94 -10.30 -6.95
CA VAL A 412 0.13 -9.44 -6.08
C VAL A 412 1.10 -8.49 -5.38
N ASP A 413 1.00 -7.22 -5.72
CA ASP A 413 1.77 -6.18 -5.05
C ASP A 413 1.11 -5.84 -3.71
N LEU A 414 1.76 -6.24 -2.62
CA LEU A 414 1.33 -5.96 -1.25
C LEU A 414 1.82 -4.60 -0.75
N ASP A 415 2.57 -3.85 -1.58
CA ASP A 415 3.14 -2.56 -1.25
C ASP A 415 4.00 -2.58 0.02
N PRO A 416 5.08 -3.39 0.06
CA PRO A 416 5.91 -3.56 1.25
C PRO A 416 6.73 -2.32 1.62
N SER A 417 6.92 -1.40 0.68
CA SER A 417 7.65 -0.14 0.88
C SER A 417 6.81 0.96 1.53
N ASN A 418 5.52 0.77 1.61
CA ASN A 418 4.62 1.74 2.25
C ASN A 418 4.85 1.77 3.77
N GLU A 419 5.24 2.92 4.28
CA GLU A 419 5.51 3.09 5.71
C GLU A 419 4.28 2.85 6.60
N ASN A 420 3.10 3.03 6.06
CA ASN A 420 1.84 2.82 6.77
C ASN A 420 1.34 1.36 6.71
N ARG A 421 2.02 0.48 5.96
CA ARG A 421 1.66 -0.92 5.85
C ARG A 421 1.82 -1.63 7.19
N THR A 422 0.79 -2.34 7.64
CA THR A 422 0.80 -3.04 8.93
C THR A 422 0.27 -4.47 8.84
N LEU A 423 0.84 -5.34 9.66
CA LEU A 423 0.31 -6.67 9.96
C LEU A 423 -0.60 -6.56 11.18
N ILE A 424 -1.91 -6.62 10.96
CA ILE A 424 -2.91 -6.40 12.02
C ILE A 424 -3.02 -7.63 12.92
N TYR A 425 -3.17 -8.81 12.31
CA TYR A 425 -3.31 -10.05 13.06
C TYR A 425 -2.83 -11.26 12.26
N THR A 426 -2.25 -12.23 12.91
CA THR A 426 -1.86 -13.51 12.31
C THR A 426 -2.11 -14.65 13.26
N GLY A 427 -2.46 -15.81 12.74
CA GLY A 427 -2.65 -17.00 13.56
C GLY A 427 -3.07 -18.22 12.76
N PRO A 428 -2.97 -19.41 13.38
CA PRO A 428 -3.38 -20.65 12.78
C PRO A 428 -4.91 -20.74 12.73
N LEU A 429 -5.43 -21.14 11.57
CA LEU A 429 -6.81 -21.48 11.33
C LEU A 429 -6.86 -22.78 10.52
N ALA A 430 -8.00 -23.47 10.51
CA ALA A 430 -8.23 -24.56 9.61
C ALA A 430 -9.27 -24.17 8.55
N ARG A 431 -9.06 -24.57 7.30
CA ARG A 431 -10.02 -24.35 6.21
C ARG A 431 -10.76 -25.64 5.89
N GLN A 432 -12.07 -25.56 5.77
CA GLN A 432 -12.90 -26.68 5.34
C GLN A 432 -12.71 -26.94 3.84
N GLU A 433 -12.38 -28.15 3.48
CA GLU A 433 -12.29 -28.65 2.12
C GLU A 433 -13.15 -29.90 1.92
N SER A 434 -13.32 -30.33 0.68
CA SER A 434 -14.11 -31.54 0.35
C SER A 434 -13.60 -32.82 1.04
N LYS A 435 -12.31 -32.89 1.37
CA LYS A 435 -11.65 -34.03 2.03
C LYS A 435 -11.46 -33.87 3.53
N GLY A 436 -11.94 -32.78 4.13
CA GLY A 436 -11.79 -32.47 5.57
C GLY A 436 -11.21 -31.09 5.83
N TRP A 437 -10.59 -30.93 7.00
CA TRP A 437 -9.98 -29.67 7.44
C TRP A 437 -8.49 -29.62 7.09
N VAL A 438 -8.06 -28.50 6.52
CA VAL A 438 -6.65 -28.24 6.17
C VAL A 438 -6.14 -27.10 7.06
N ASP A 439 -5.03 -27.32 7.74
CA ASP A 439 -4.39 -26.31 8.56
C ASP A 439 -3.73 -25.24 7.71
N LEU A 440 -4.00 -24.00 8.06
CA LEU A 440 -3.49 -22.79 7.40
C LEU A 440 -2.92 -21.85 8.45
N GLU A 441 -1.96 -21.08 8.05
CA GLU A 441 -1.61 -19.83 8.69
C GLU A 441 -2.30 -18.70 7.94
N VAL A 442 -3.06 -17.89 8.66
CA VAL A 442 -3.80 -16.76 8.08
C VAL A 442 -3.22 -15.46 8.61
N ALA A 443 -2.97 -14.52 7.72
CA ALA A 443 -2.46 -13.20 8.05
C ALA A 443 -3.39 -12.12 7.53
N LEU A 444 -3.75 -11.21 8.41
CA LEU A 444 -4.55 -10.02 8.13
C LEU A 444 -3.64 -8.80 8.09
N LEU A 445 -3.50 -8.23 6.90
CA LEU A 445 -2.84 -6.95 6.65
C LEU A 445 -3.87 -5.82 6.65
N ASP A 446 -3.41 -4.58 6.64
CA ASP A 446 -4.27 -3.40 6.47
C ASP A 446 -4.91 -3.29 5.08
N ASN A 447 -4.49 -4.12 4.11
CA ASN A 447 -5.01 -4.14 2.74
C ASN A 447 -5.47 -5.51 2.24
N TYR A 448 -4.94 -6.61 2.74
CA TYR A 448 -5.24 -7.97 2.26
C TYR A 448 -5.44 -8.98 3.40
N LEU A 449 -6.30 -9.96 3.15
CA LEU A 449 -6.35 -11.22 3.90
C LEU A 449 -5.57 -12.29 3.14
N LEU A 450 -4.53 -12.85 3.76
CA LEU A 450 -3.66 -13.89 3.22
C LEU A 450 -3.96 -15.23 3.88
N MET A 451 -4.02 -16.30 3.07
CA MET A 451 -4.19 -17.67 3.56
C MET A 451 -3.08 -18.54 2.97
N GLY A 452 -2.25 -19.14 3.81
CA GLY A 452 -1.10 -19.91 3.36
C GLY A 452 -0.74 -21.08 4.26
N GLN A 453 0.25 -21.84 3.84
CA GLN A 453 0.87 -22.90 4.61
C GLN A 453 2.36 -22.64 4.74
N ARG A 454 2.90 -22.78 5.94
CA ARG A 454 4.36 -22.79 6.12
C ARG A 454 4.91 -24.11 5.59
N ARG A 455 5.95 -24.01 4.77
CA ARG A 455 6.72 -25.14 4.26
C ARG A 455 8.20 -24.86 4.42
N ASP A 456 8.89 -25.78 5.04
CA ASP A 456 10.34 -25.71 5.13
C ASP A 456 10.95 -26.34 3.88
N HIS A 457 11.73 -25.55 3.16
CA HIS A 457 12.48 -25.99 2.01
C HIS A 457 13.95 -25.58 2.19
N ASN A 458 14.86 -26.54 2.25
CA ASN A 458 16.30 -26.34 2.46
C ASN A 458 16.63 -25.52 3.73
N GLY A 459 15.89 -25.75 4.83
CA GLY A 459 16.10 -25.03 6.10
C GLY A 459 15.55 -23.59 6.11
N ILE A 460 14.88 -23.17 5.03
CA ILE A 460 14.23 -21.86 4.94
C ILE A 460 12.72 -22.06 5.02
N SER A 461 12.10 -21.49 6.05
CA SER A 461 10.64 -21.50 6.17
C SER A 461 10.04 -20.52 5.15
N ARG A 462 9.17 -21.04 4.27
CA ARG A 462 8.46 -20.28 3.25
C ARG A 462 6.96 -20.32 3.52
N PHE A 463 6.28 -19.23 3.24
CA PHE A 463 4.84 -19.10 3.34
C PHE A 463 4.23 -19.31 1.94
N LEU A 464 3.76 -20.54 1.67
CA LEU A 464 3.09 -20.87 0.40
C LEU A 464 1.65 -20.34 0.44
N VAL A 465 1.33 -19.38 -0.38
CA VAL A 465 -0.02 -18.84 -0.54
C VAL A 465 -0.90 -19.87 -1.24
N VAL A 466 -1.83 -20.48 -0.51
CA VAL A 466 -2.71 -21.57 -1.03
C VAL A 466 -4.02 -21.04 -1.62
N SER A 467 -4.37 -19.80 -1.32
CA SER A 467 -5.53 -19.11 -1.89
C SER A 467 -5.13 -17.71 -2.27
N ARG A 468 -5.60 -17.23 -3.43
CA ARG A 468 -5.35 -15.87 -3.84
C ARG A 468 -5.71 -14.89 -2.71
N PRO A 469 -4.85 -13.92 -2.36
CA PRO A 469 -5.15 -12.89 -1.36
C PRO A 469 -6.50 -12.22 -1.63
N ILE A 470 -7.22 -11.86 -0.58
CA ILE A 470 -8.49 -11.14 -0.70
C ILE A 470 -8.23 -9.69 -0.29
N PRO A 471 -8.38 -8.71 -1.20
CA PRO A 471 -8.36 -7.30 -0.81
C PRO A 471 -9.49 -7.02 0.18
N LEU A 472 -9.24 -6.17 1.17
CA LEU A 472 -10.24 -5.87 2.22
C LEU A 472 -11.50 -5.20 1.65
N GLU A 473 -11.39 -4.47 0.56
CA GLU A 473 -12.49 -3.86 -0.17
C GLU A 473 -13.50 -4.91 -0.69
N PHE A 474 -12.98 -6.06 -1.07
CA PHE A 474 -13.79 -7.18 -1.55
C PHE A 474 -14.07 -8.23 -0.49
N LEU A 475 -13.54 -8.08 0.72
CA LEU A 475 -13.77 -9.03 1.80
C LEU A 475 -15.16 -8.83 2.41
N ARG A 476 -15.93 -9.91 2.54
CA ARG A 476 -17.23 -9.93 3.20
C ARG A 476 -17.23 -10.95 4.32
N LEU A 477 -17.67 -10.52 5.50
CA LEU A 477 -17.83 -11.37 6.66
C LEU A 477 -19.18 -12.08 6.60
N GLY A 478 -19.15 -13.41 6.66
CA GLY A 478 -20.34 -14.24 6.75
C GLY A 478 -20.72 -14.52 8.21
N SER A 479 -21.30 -15.71 8.47
CA SER A 479 -21.69 -16.09 9.83
C SER A 479 -20.49 -16.44 10.70
N PHE A 480 -20.37 -15.78 11.85
CA PHE A 480 -19.44 -16.09 12.95
C PHE A 480 -20.12 -16.80 14.13
N LYS A 481 -21.40 -17.15 13.98
CA LYS A 481 -22.19 -17.85 15.01
C LYS A 481 -22.55 -19.27 14.57
N LEU A 482 -21.69 -19.91 13.78
CA LEU A 482 -21.89 -21.31 13.40
C LEU A 482 -21.73 -22.22 14.62
N PRO A 483 -22.48 -23.36 14.69
CA PRO A 483 -22.34 -24.32 15.77
C PRO A 483 -20.93 -24.88 15.83
N THR A 484 -20.51 -25.24 17.05
CA THR A 484 -19.23 -25.89 17.28
C THR A 484 -19.20 -27.28 16.64
N GLU A 485 -18.15 -27.57 15.90
CA GLU A 485 -17.90 -28.88 15.29
C GLU A 485 -16.78 -29.62 16.02
N THR A 486 -16.68 -30.91 15.82
CA THR A 486 -15.56 -31.70 16.33
C THR A 486 -14.59 -32.02 15.19
N ARG A 487 -13.32 -31.72 15.38
CA ARG A 487 -12.26 -31.98 14.41
C ARG A 487 -11.46 -33.21 14.84
N LYS A 488 -11.25 -34.18 13.92
CA LYS A 488 -10.26 -35.22 14.09
C LYS A 488 -8.89 -34.67 13.71
N VAL A 489 -7.92 -34.79 14.60
CA VAL A 489 -6.53 -34.39 14.34
C VAL A 489 -5.88 -35.44 13.48
N THR A 490 -5.58 -35.12 12.22
CA THR A 490 -4.72 -35.92 11.36
C THR A 490 -3.28 -35.50 11.58
N THR A 491 -2.40 -36.43 12.00
CA THR A 491 -0.97 -36.14 12.07
C THR A 491 -0.41 -35.92 10.65
N PRO A 492 0.64 -35.05 10.47
CA PRO A 492 1.18 -34.71 9.15
C PRO A 492 1.75 -35.86 8.33
N ASP A 493 2.06 -37.00 8.95
CA ASP A 493 2.76 -38.13 8.35
C ASP A 493 1.89 -39.20 7.67
N GLY A 494 0.59 -38.94 7.49
CA GLY A 494 -0.25 -39.78 6.61
C GLY A 494 -0.31 -41.29 6.93
N GLU A 495 0.34 -41.75 7.97
CA GLU A 495 0.30 -43.17 8.37
C GLU A 495 -0.92 -43.44 9.29
N PRO A 496 -1.77 -44.40 8.89
CA PRO A 496 -2.85 -44.88 9.79
C PRO A 496 -2.22 -45.59 10.95
N ARG A 497 -2.26 -44.96 12.14
CA ARG A 497 -1.90 -45.69 13.38
C ARG A 497 -2.65 -46.99 13.43
N SER A 498 -1.86 -48.06 13.66
CA SER A 498 -2.25 -49.45 13.86
C SER A 498 -3.61 -49.59 14.56
N ARG A 499 -4.47 -50.42 13.99
CA ARG A 499 -5.85 -50.73 14.42
C ARG A 499 -6.01 -51.28 15.86
N ILE A 500 -4.95 -51.36 16.65
CA ILE A 500 -4.98 -51.96 18.01
C ILE A 500 -5.12 -50.90 19.11
N SER A 501 -4.96 -49.60 18.82
CA SER A 501 -5.08 -48.55 19.85
C SER A 501 -6.45 -47.83 19.94
N THR A 502 -7.45 -48.25 19.18
CA THR A 502 -8.72 -47.51 19.02
C THR A 502 -9.79 -47.83 20.06
N PHE A 503 -9.48 -48.65 21.08
CA PHE A 503 -10.53 -49.03 22.08
C PHE A 503 -10.50 -48.21 23.37
N PHE A 504 -9.54 -47.33 23.62
CA PHE A 504 -9.44 -46.66 24.92
C PHE A 504 -8.92 -45.25 24.89
N THR A 505 -9.40 -44.32 24.01
CA THR A 505 -9.38 -42.89 24.34
C THR A 505 -10.15 -42.06 23.29
N ASN A 506 -11.28 -41.52 23.70
CA ASN A 506 -12.03 -40.42 23.02
C ASN A 506 -11.27 -39.08 23.07
N LYS A 507 -9.94 -39.05 23.05
CA LYS A 507 -9.12 -37.85 23.30
C LYS A 507 -8.62 -37.13 22.04
N ASP A 508 -8.92 -37.64 20.85
CA ASP A 508 -8.38 -37.07 19.59
C ASP A 508 -9.33 -36.14 18.84
N SER A 509 -10.45 -35.74 19.44
CA SER A 509 -11.37 -34.76 18.86
C SER A 509 -11.29 -33.44 19.58
N THR A 510 -10.77 -32.42 18.92
CA THR A 510 -10.73 -31.05 19.44
C THR A 510 -11.97 -30.26 18.99
N PRO A 511 -12.58 -29.44 19.87
CA PRO A 511 -13.67 -28.57 19.46
C PRO A 511 -13.16 -27.56 18.42
N ALA A 512 -13.96 -27.34 17.42
CA ALA A 512 -13.67 -26.47 16.28
C ALA A 512 -14.77 -25.40 16.17
N TYR A 513 -14.37 -24.15 15.99
CA TYR A 513 -15.27 -22.98 16.00
C TYR A 513 -15.29 -22.35 14.59
N PRO A 514 -16.21 -22.82 13.71
CA PRO A 514 -16.24 -22.36 12.33
C PRO A 514 -16.81 -20.95 12.18
N PHE A 515 -16.37 -20.27 11.13
CA PHE A 515 -16.87 -19.00 10.64
C PHE A 515 -16.64 -18.85 9.14
N VAL A 516 -17.32 -17.94 8.50
CA VAL A 516 -17.29 -17.80 7.04
C VAL A 516 -16.77 -16.43 6.63
N VAL A 517 -15.85 -16.43 5.68
CA VAL A 517 -15.43 -15.24 4.92
C VAL A 517 -15.59 -15.49 3.42
N SER A 518 -15.88 -14.46 2.65
CA SER A 518 -16.09 -14.58 1.20
C SER A 518 -15.60 -13.35 0.45
N HIS A 519 -15.34 -13.55 -0.84
CA HIS A 519 -15.06 -12.46 -1.77
C HIS A 519 -16.36 -11.88 -2.32
N ALA A 520 -16.52 -10.56 -2.37
CA ALA A 520 -17.75 -9.88 -2.76
C ALA A 520 -18.25 -10.29 -4.16
N VAL A 521 -17.35 -10.33 -5.15
CA VAL A 521 -17.68 -10.64 -6.54
C VAL A 521 -17.84 -12.14 -6.78
N LEU A 522 -16.99 -12.95 -6.16
CA LEU A 522 -16.89 -14.39 -6.41
C LEU A 522 -17.44 -15.22 -5.24
N GLN A 523 -18.58 -14.80 -4.68
CA GLN A 523 -19.17 -15.39 -3.47
C GLN A 523 -19.31 -16.92 -3.54
N GLY A 524 -19.69 -17.46 -4.71
CA GLY A 524 -19.85 -18.89 -4.91
C GLY A 524 -18.52 -19.66 -5.04
N LYS A 525 -17.47 -19.03 -5.58
CA LYS A 525 -16.18 -19.67 -5.88
C LYS A 525 -15.11 -19.38 -4.84
N ARG A 526 -15.18 -18.23 -4.15
CA ARG A 526 -14.21 -17.79 -3.15
C ARG A 526 -14.92 -17.53 -1.80
N ARG A 527 -15.63 -18.55 -1.34
CA ARG A 527 -16.22 -18.61 0.00
C ARG A 527 -15.45 -19.64 0.81
N TYR A 528 -14.95 -19.23 1.96
CA TYR A 528 -14.12 -20.05 2.82
C TYR A 528 -14.78 -20.21 4.18
N THR A 529 -14.96 -21.46 4.62
CA THR A 529 -15.28 -21.78 6.00
C THR A 529 -13.96 -22.01 6.71
N LEU A 530 -13.63 -21.09 7.61
CA LEU A 530 -12.45 -21.13 8.46
C LEU A 530 -12.86 -21.58 9.87
N CYS A 531 -11.95 -22.22 10.56
CA CYS A 531 -12.20 -22.73 11.89
C CYS A 531 -11.11 -22.31 12.86
N ALA A 532 -11.50 -21.74 13.98
CA ALA A 532 -10.63 -21.40 15.09
C ALA A 532 -10.60 -22.55 16.12
N ASN A 533 -9.53 -22.60 16.90
CA ASN A 533 -9.35 -23.58 17.98
C ASN A 533 -10.12 -23.25 19.25
N SER A 534 -10.61 -22.03 19.41
CA SER A 534 -11.45 -21.57 20.54
C SER A 534 -12.41 -20.47 20.13
N ASP A 535 -13.48 -20.29 20.91
CA ASP A 535 -14.44 -19.19 20.66
C ASP A 535 -13.80 -17.81 20.90
N SER A 536 -12.86 -17.70 21.82
CA SER A 536 -12.11 -16.46 22.04
C SER A 536 -11.26 -16.06 20.83
N VAL A 537 -10.60 -17.02 20.20
CA VAL A 537 -9.83 -16.79 18.96
C VAL A 537 -10.77 -16.43 17.79
N ARG A 538 -11.94 -17.11 17.68
CA ARG A 538 -12.94 -16.78 16.66
C ARG A 538 -13.45 -15.34 16.82
N ARG A 539 -13.74 -14.88 18.04
CA ARG A 539 -14.15 -13.50 18.33
C ARG A 539 -13.05 -12.51 17.99
N LYS A 540 -11.81 -12.81 18.37
CA LYS A 540 -10.66 -11.95 18.05
C LYS A 540 -10.48 -11.79 16.54
N TRP A 541 -10.64 -12.86 15.75
CA TRP A 541 -10.65 -12.78 14.30
C TRP A 541 -11.79 -11.91 13.78
N TYR A 542 -13.00 -12.05 14.34
CA TYR A 542 -14.13 -11.21 13.95
C TYR A 542 -13.87 -9.73 14.18
N ASP A 543 -13.41 -9.36 15.38
CA ASP A 543 -13.14 -7.97 15.74
C ASP A 543 -12.01 -7.41 14.87
N SER A 544 -10.90 -8.15 14.72
CA SER A 544 -9.77 -7.72 13.87
C SER A 544 -10.17 -7.53 12.41
N LEU A 545 -10.95 -8.44 11.84
CA LEU A 545 -11.42 -8.35 10.44
C LEU A 545 -12.39 -7.17 10.26
N ARG A 546 -13.34 -6.99 11.17
CA ARG A 546 -14.29 -5.87 11.12
C ARG A 546 -13.57 -4.52 11.20
N ASP A 547 -12.65 -4.39 12.15
CA ASP A 547 -11.91 -3.16 12.38
C ASP A 547 -10.96 -2.85 11.22
N ALA A 548 -10.30 -3.87 10.65
CA ALA A 548 -9.47 -3.72 9.46
C ALA A 548 -10.26 -3.24 8.24
N ILE A 549 -11.44 -3.84 7.98
CA ILE A 549 -12.32 -3.41 6.88
C ILE A 549 -12.77 -1.97 7.08
N GLY A 550 -13.24 -1.63 8.31
CA GLY A 550 -13.69 -0.27 8.61
C GLY A 550 -12.57 0.78 8.49
N LEU A 551 -11.36 0.45 8.97
CA LEU A 551 -10.20 1.33 8.83
C LEU A 551 -9.80 1.51 7.35
N ARG A 552 -9.82 0.43 6.56
CA ARG A 552 -9.53 0.48 5.13
C ARG A 552 -10.53 1.34 4.37
N ASP A 553 -11.82 1.19 4.65
CA ASP A 553 -12.87 2.03 4.07
C ASP A 553 -12.66 3.51 4.41
N ALA A 554 -12.33 3.82 5.67
CA ALA A 554 -12.06 5.18 6.10
C ALA A 554 -10.81 5.77 5.40
N GLN A 555 -9.74 4.99 5.28
CA GLN A 555 -8.53 5.39 4.56
C GLN A 555 -8.79 5.64 3.08
N GLN A 556 -9.57 4.78 2.42
CA GLN A 556 -9.96 4.99 1.03
C GLN A 556 -10.83 6.24 0.87
N GLN A 557 -11.71 6.53 1.83
CA GLN A 557 -12.52 7.73 1.79
C GLN A 557 -11.71 9.01 2.01
N ALA A 558 -10.71 8.98 2.90
CA ALA A 558 -9.84 10.12 3.18
C ALA A 558 -8.86 10.41 2.03
N ASN A 559 -8.34 9.34 1.37
CA ASN A 559 -7.29 9.43 0.36
C ASN A 559 -7.79 9.01 -1.03
N ARG A 560 -9.00 9.41 -1.40
CA ARG A 560 -9.56 9.09 -2.72
C ARG A 560 -8.71 9.69 -3.83
N LEU A 561 -8.32 8.86 -4.77
CA LEU A 561 -7.68 9.30 -6.01
C LEU A 561 -8.74 9.82 -7.01
N PHE A 562 -9.91 9.17 -7.00
CA PHE A 562 -11.05 9.52 -7.84
C PHE A 562 -12.31 9.63 -6.98
N ALA A 563 -13.00 10.77 -7.09
CA ALA A 563 -14.30 11.00 -6.48
C ALA A 563 -15.41 10.71 -7.49
N VAL A 564 -16.51 10.14 -7.03
CA VAL A 564 -17.69 9.87 -7.85
C VAL A 564 -18.81 10.80 -7.40
N GLU A 565 -19.21 11.69 -8.30
CA GLU A 565 -20.27 12.66 -8.05
C GLU A 565 -21.51 12.35 -8.88
N THR A 566 -22.67 12.44 -8.27
CA THR A 566 -23.94 12.23 -8.96
C THR A 566 -24.39 13.52 -9.64
N LEU A 567 -24.42 13.52 -10.98
CA LEU A 567 -24.98 14.63 -11.74
C LEU A 567 -26.51 14.57 -11.78
N ALA A 568 -27.06 13.39 -12.04
CA ALA A 568 -28.50 13.19 -12.10
C ALA A 568 -28.86 11.75 -11.72
N ASP A 569 -29.89 11.55 -10.91
CA ASP A 569 -30.37 10.22 -10.56
C ASP A 569 -31.78 9.95 -11.14
N ASN A 570 -32.73 10.83 -10.95
CA ASN A 570 -34.15 10.56 -11.28
C ASN A 570 -34.65 11.15 -12.62
N LEU A 571 -33.74 11.75 -13.42
CA LEU A 571 -34.09 12.32 -14.72
C LEU A 571 -34.28 11.26 -15.80
N PHE A 572 -33.51 10.18 -15.75
CA PHE A 572 -33.52 9.12 -16.73
C PHE A 572 -34.32 7.95 -16.18
N ARG A 573 -35.39 7.58 -16.86
CA ARG A 573 -36.28 6.50 -16.41
C ARG A 573 -36.57 5.54 -17.55
N SER A 574 -36.55 4.25 -17.27
CA SER A 574 -37.03 3.18 -18.12
C SER A 574 -38.17 2.43 -17.44
N LEU A 575 -39.16 2.04 -18.22
CA LEU A 575 -40.23 1.20 -17.70
C LEU A 575 -39.69 -0.15 -17.25
N THR A 576 -40.11 -0.61 -16.08
CA THR A 576 -39.84 -1.97 -15.63
C THR A 576 -40.56 -2.99 -16.55
N ALA A 577 -39.95 -4.17 -16.68
CA ALA A 577 -40.56 -5.27 -17.43
C ALA A 577 -41.93 -5.74 -16.88
N LEU A 578 -42.19 -5.41 -15.61
CA LEU A 578 -43.43 -5.73 -14.90
C LEU A 578 -44.64 -4.86 -15.30
N VAL A 579 -44.41 -3.74 -16.00
CA VAL A 579 -45.52 -2.86 -16.43
C VAL A 579 -46.24 -3.48 -17.63
N PRO A 580 -47.54 -3.82 -17.51
CA PRO A 580 -48.30 -4.42 -18.60
C PRO A 580 -48.28 -3.56 -19.86
N LEU A 581 -48.29 -4.22 -21.04
CA LEU A 581 -48.32 -3.53 -22.32
C LEU A 581 -49.51 -2.60 -22.50
N SER A 582 -50.63 -2.89 -21.81
CA SER A 582 -51.88 -2.11 -21.80
C SER A 582 -51.88 -0.92 -20.84
N SER A 583 -50.84 -0.76 -20.03
CA SER A 583 -50.78 0.28 -19.01
C SER A 583 -50.82 1.70 -19.62
N PRO A 584 -51.61 2.63 -19.03
CA PRO A 584 -51.61 4.05 -19.39
C PRO A 584 -50.20 4.69 -19.27
N LEU A 585 -49.34 4.17 -18.41
CA LEU A 585 -47.96 4.62 -18.22
C LEU A 585 -47.13 4.46 -19.50
N ARG A 586 -47.36 3.40 -20.32
CA ARG A 586 -46.69 3.22 -21.60
C ARG A 586 -47.12 4.22 -22.68
N LYS A 587 -48.34 4.76 -22.56
CA LYS A 587 -48.86 5.78 -23.47
C LYS A 587 -48.29 7.17 -23.23
N LYS A 588 -47.70 7.42 -22.05
CA LYS A 588 -46.97 8.66 -21.72
C LYS A 588 -45.50 8.54 -22.15
N SER A 589 -45.24 8.26 -23.43
CA SER A 589 -43.87 8.03 -23.94
C SER A 589 -42.87 9.17 -23.68
N ASN A 590 -43.38 10.41 -23.48
CA ASN A 590 -42.51 11.55 -23.20
C ASN A 590 -41.96 11.59 -21.76
N TYR A 591 -42.39 10.69 -20.87
CA TYR A 591 -41.99 10.66 -19.46
C TYR A 591 -40.79 9.74 -19.22
N PHE A 592 -40.54 8.81 -20.14
CA PHE A 592 -39.45 7.85 -19.99
C PHE A 592 -38.38 8.12 -21.04
N THR A 593 -37.23 8.55 -20.62
CA THR A 593 -36.05 8.78 -21.47
C THR A 593 -35.38 7.47 -21.88
N GLY A 594 -35.63 6.42 -21.10
CA GLY A 594 -34.94 5.13 -21.24
C GLY A 594 -33.54 5.14 -20.66
N LYS A 595 -32.81 4.04 -20.88
CA LYS A 595 -31.46 3.82 -20.39
C LYS A 595 -30.48 4.70 -21.16
N ILE A 596 -29.49 5.27 -20.44
CA ILE A 596 -28.40 6.04 -21.05
C ILE A 596 -27.43 5.06 -21.72
N THR A 597 -27.13 5.26 -23.01
CA THR A 597 -26.29 4.38 -23.82
C THR A 597 -24.91 4.96 -24.11
N CYS A 598 -24.81 6.28 -24.33
CA CYS A 598 -23.57 6.96 -24.69
C CYS A 598 -23.63 8.45 -24.30
N ALA A 599 -22.46 9.09 -24.24
CA ALA A 599 -22.36 10.52 -23.91
C ALA A 599 -21.23 11.20 -24.68
N ALA A 600 -21.37 12.51 -24.90
CA ALA A 600 -20.30 13.38 -25.36
C ALA A 600 -20.39 14.74 -24.66
N ARG A 601 -19.24 15.34 -24.36
CA ARG A 601 -19.13 16.71 -23.85
C ARG A 601 -18.67 17.62 -24.97
N PHE A 602 -19.15 18.85 -24.98
CA PHE A 602 -18.65 19.90 -25.88
C PHE A 602 -18.77 21.27 -25.23
N ALA A 603 -17.88 22.16 -25.63
CA ALA A 603 -17.91 23.55 -25.23
C ALA A 603 -18.34 24.42 -26.42
N LEU A 604 -19.21 25.39 -26.18
CA LEU A 604 -19.65 26.35 -27.20
C LEU A 604 -19.90 27.71 -26.54
N HIS A 605 -19.32 28.77 -27.10
CA HIS A 605 -19.45 30.16 -26.59
C HIS A 605 -19.17 30.29 -25.09
N GLY A 606 -18.12 29.58 -24.60
CA GLY A 606 -17.71 29.58 -23.19
C GLY A 606 -18.64 28.82 -22.25
N ARG A 607 -19.59 28.05 -22.75
CA ARG A 607 -20.51 27.21 -21.98
C ARG A 607 -20.25 25.72 -22.26
N ASN A 608 -20.29 24.91 -21.21
CA ASN A 608 -20.11 23.46 -21.30
C ASN A 608 -21.46 22.76 -21.42
N TYR A 609 -21.59 21.91 -22.43
CA TYR A 609 -22.77 21.11 -22.75
C TYR A 609 -22.47 19.62 -22.61
N ILE A 610 -23.53 18.87 -22.34
CA ILE A 610 -23.51 17.39 -22.41
C ILE A 610 -24.57 16.94 -23.43
N ALA A 611 -24.18 16.03 -24.33
CA ALA A 611 -25.09 15.26 -25.17
C ALA A 611 -25.16 13.82 -24.64
N LEU A 612 -26.37 13.29 -24.45
CA LEU A 612 -26.62 11.96 -23.91
C LEU A 612 -27.50 11.19 -24.88
N GLY A 613 -27.01 10.06 -25.37
CA GLY A 613 -27.81 9.08 -26.07
C GLY A 613 -28.61 8.23 -25.09
N CYS A 614 -29.90 8.12 -25.35
CA CYS A 614 -30.81 7.30 -24.56
C CYS A 614 -31.62 6.37 -25.46
N SER A 615 -32.33 5.43 -24.85
CA SER A 615 -33.20 4.49 -25.62
C SER A 615 -34.26 5.21 -26.43
N THR A 616 -34.64 6.45 -26.12
CA THR A 616 -35.71 7.21 -26.81
C THR A 616 -35.16 8.32 -27.71
N GLY A 617 -33.89 8.64 -27.70
CA GLY A 617 -33.28 9.70 -28.51
C GLY A 617 -32.05 10.30 -27.90
N VAL A 618 -31.53 11.38 -28.50
CA VAL A 618 -30.38 12.13 -27.97
C VAL A 618 -30.86 13.39 -27.26
N PHE A 619 -30.39 13.57 -26.02
CA PHE A 619 -30.71 14.72 -25.16
C PHE A 619 -29.50 15.63 -25.04
N VAL A 620 -29.69 16.95 -25.04
CA VAL A 620 -28.64 17.95 -24.93
C VAL A 620 -29.02 18.96 -23.85
N GLY A 621 -28.06 19.35 -23.00
CA GLY A 621 -28.25 20.32 -21.95
C GLY A 621 -26.93 20.86 -21.38
N TYR A 622 -26.98 21.73 -20.39
CA TYR A 622 -25.80 22.26 -19.73
C TYR A 622 -25.16 21.21 -18.81
N ALA A 623 -23.84 21.08 -18.86
CA ALA A 623 -23.10 20.14 -18.04
C ALA A 623 -23.31 20.38 -16.51
N SER A 624 -23.39 21.64 -16.10
CA SER A 624 -23.62 22.02 -14.69
C SER A 624 -25.08 21.95 -14.24
N GLN A 625 -26.03 21.79 -15.19
CA GLN A 625 -27.46 21.80 -14.89
C GLN A 625 -28.19 20.66 -15.61
N PRO A 626 -28.17 19.43 -15.10
CA PRO A 626 -28.78 18.27 -15.76
C PRO A 626 -30.30 18.45 -16.00
N LYS A 627 -30.98 19.28 -15.21
CA LYS A 627 -32.42 19.62 -15.43
C LYS A 627 -32.67 20.38 -16.73
N SER A 628 -31.63 20.96 -17.35
CA SER A 628 -31.70 21.64 -18.66
C SER A 628 -31.76 20.68 -19.84
N LEU A 629 -31.53 19.37 -19.65
CA LEU A 629 -31.51 18.37 -20.69
C LEU A 629 -32.87 18.31 -21.42
N ARG A 630 -32.80 18.45 -22.76
CA ARG A 630 -33.97 18.40 -23.64
C ARG A 630 -33.65 17.43 -24.80
N LYS A 631 -34.68 16.77 -25.27
CA LYS A 631 -34.56 15.89 -26.46
C LYS A 631 -34.23 16.74 -27.68
N ALA A 632 -33.01 16.60 -28.19
CA ALA A 632 -32.54 17.35 -29.34
C ALA A 632 -32.65 16.56 -30.67
N LEU A 633 -32.54 15.22 -30.64
CA LEU A 633 -32.63 14.35 -31.83
C LEU A 633 -33.51 13.14 -31.52
N GLU A 634 -34.30 12.75 -32.53
CA GLU A 634 -35.12 11.53 -32.52
C GLU A 634 -34.34 10.35 -33.07
N LEU A 635 -33.21 10.04 -32.43
CA LEU A 635 -32.33 8.93 -32.75
C LEU A 635 -32.29 7.94 -31.60
N PRO A 636 -33.23 6.98 -31.52
CA PRO A 636 -33.31 6.02 -30.45
C PRO A 636 -32.11 5.07 -30.46
N ASN A 637 -31.68 4.62 -29.29
CA ASN A 637 -30.61 3.66 -29.12
C ASN A 637 -29.29 4.05 -29.82
N ALA A 638 -28.91 5.32 -29.78
CA ALA A 638 -27.59 5.74 -30.25
C ALA A 638 -26.50 4.92 -29.53
N VAL A 639 -25.59 4.33 -30.31
CA VAL A 639 -24.54 3.45 -29.80
C VAL A 639 -23.35 4.26 -29.30
N ALA A 640 -23.02 5.36 -29.99
CA ALA A 640 -21.86 6.16 -29.70
C ALA A 640 -22.09 7.64 -30.05
N LEU A 641 -21.53 8.53 -29.24
CA LEU A 641 -21.51 9.98 -29.45
C LEU A 641 -20.08 10.49 -29.34
N ALA A 642 -19.68 11.39 -30.21
CA ALA A 642 -18.42 12.11 -30.12
C ALA A 642 -18.57 13.55 -30.63
N SER A 643 -17.99 14.52 -29.96
CA SER A 643 -17.91 15.90 -30.42
C SER A 643 -16.58 16.17 -31.11
N LEU A 644 -16.62 16.92 -32.19
CA LEU A 644 -15.46 17.33 -32.97
C LEU A 644 -15.49 18.83 -33.23
N GLY A 645 -14.32 19.45 -33.24
CA GLY A 645 -14.17 20.88 -33.52
C GLY A 645 -14.57 21.74 -32.33
N ALA A 646 -14.22 23.02 -32.42
CA ALA A 646 -14.54 24.05 -31.44
C ALA A 646 -15.35 25.17 -32.11
N GLU A 647 -16.19 25.83 -31.31
CA GLU A 647 -16.98 27.01 -31.71
C GLU A 647 -17.87 26.83 -32.94
N GLN A 648 -17.62 27.56 -34.04
CA GLN A 648 -18.59 27.72 -35.13
C GLN A 648 -18.71 26.51 -36.05
N ASP A 649 -17.70 25.69 -36.18
CA ASP A 649 -17.67 24.51 -37.06
C ASP A 649 -17.82 23.17 -36.36
N GLY A 650 -18.12 23.19 -35.03
CA GLY A 650 -18.23 21.99 -34.22
C GLY A 650 -19.35 21.05 -34.67
N GLN A 651 -19.08 19.76 -34.66
CA GLN A 651 -20.02 18.69 -35.08
C GLN A 651 -20.17 17.67 -33.95
N LEU A 652 -21.40 17.20 -33.74
CA LEU A 652 -21.66 15.99 -32.97
C LEU A 652 -21.82 14.82 -33.94
N ILE A 653 -20.98 13.81 -33.80
CA ILE A 653 -21.10 12.55 -34.56
C ILE A 653 -21.90 11.58 -33.72
N VAL A 654 -22.86 10.94 -34.36
CA VAL A 654 -23.74 9.93 -33.78
C VAL A 654 -23.60 8.64 -34.56
N LEU A 655 -23.30 7.56 -33.89
CA LEU A 655 -23.39 6.20 -34.41
C LEU A 655 -24.75 5.63 -34.03
N GLN A 656 -25.62 5.38 -35.03
CA GLN A 656 -26.96 4.82 -34.82
C GLN A 656 -27.33 3.92 -36.01
N ASP A 657 -27.89 2.76 -35.73
CA ASP A 657 -28.31 1.75 -36.71
C ASP A 657 -27.26 1.46 -37.80
N GLY A 658 -25.98 1.38 -37.39
CA GLY A 658 -24.86 1.10 -38.29
C GLY A 658 -24.50 2.23 -39.25
N LYS A 659 -24.89 3.46 -38.96
CA LYS A 659 -24.60 4.66 -39.77
C LYS A 659 -23.92 5.72 -38.90
N LEU A 660 -22.96 6.46 -39.47
CA LEU A 660 -22.37 7.66 -38.89
C LEU A 660 -23.03 8.92 -39.42
N ILE A 661 -23.61 9.70 -38.56
CA ILE A 661 -24.36 10.90 -38.86
C ILE A 661 -23.76 12.07 -38.08
N SER A 662 -23.58 13.25 -38.70
CA SER A 662 -23.10 14.46 -38.02
C SER A 662 -24.17 15.53 -37.95
N PHE A 663 -24.17 16.28 -36.85
CA PHE A 663 -25.04 17.42 -36.58
C PHE A 663 -24.23 18.61 -36.12
N PRO A 664 -24.53 19.85 -36.54
CA PRO A 664 -23.87 21.04 -36.03
C PRO A 664 -24.11 21.24 -34.53
N LEU A 665 -23.06 21.45 -33.74
CA LEU A 665 -23.16 21.68 -32.31
C LEU A 665 -23.96 22.93 -31.95
N GLU A 666 -23.87 23.99 -32.77
CA GLU A 666 -24.64 25.23 -32.56
C GLU A 666 -26.16 25.00 -32.64
N ALA A 667 -26.61 24.19 -33.58
CA ALA A 667 -28.03 23.86 -33.69
C ALA A 667 -28.53 23.04 -32.50
N LEU A 668 -27.71 22.09 -32.00
CA LEU A 668 -27.99 21.28 -30.82
C LEU A 668 -27.99 22.12 -29.52
N ALA A 669 -27.08 23.07 -29.38
CA ALA A 669 -27.04 23.95 -28.21
C ALA A 669 -28.27 24.87 -28.13
N LYS A 670 -28.80 25.31 -29.26
CA LYS A 670 -30.04 26.09 -29.32
C LYS A 670 -31.23 25.38 -28.72
N THR A 671 -31.31 24.06 -28.83
CA THR A 671 -32.39 23.26 -28.22
C THR A 671 -32.33 23.23 -26.70
N ALA A 672 -31.14 23.36 -26.12
CA ALA A 672 -30.91 23.37 -24.67
C ALA A 672 -31.15 24.75 -24.01
N THR A 673 -31.08 25.86 -24.79
CA THR A 673 -31.14 27.23 -24.27
C THR A 673 -32.54 27.83 -24.16
N ASN A 674 -33.56 27.20 -24.77
CA ASN A 674 -34.92 27.73 -24.78
C ASN A 674 -35.67 27.44 -23.47
N ASP A 675 -36.38 28.47 -23.00
CA ASP A 675 -37.29 28.37 -21.85
C ASP A 675 -38.33 27.26 -22.04
N ALA A 676 -38.72 26.64 -20.93
CA ALA A 676 -39.61 25.47 -20.90
C ALA A 676 -40.95 25.71 -21.64
N ASN A 677 -41.30 26.95 -21.87
CA ASN A 677 -42.54 27.35 -22.59
C ASN A 677 -42.42 27.44 -24.11
N GLN A 678 -41.18 27.35 -24.65
CA GLN A 678 -40.90 27.37 -26.09
C GLN A 678 -39.96 26.23 -26.48
N ALA A 679 -40.32 25.00 -26.11
CA ALA A 679 -39.52 23.85 -26.51
C ALA A 679 -39.51 23.76 -28.05
N LEU A 680 -38.36 23.98 -28.68
CA LEU A 680 -38.18 23.74 -30.09
C LEU A 680 -38.37 22.23 -30.37
N PRO A 681 -39.03 21.87 -31.44
CA PRO A 681 -39.12 20.48 -31.85
C PRO A 681 -37.70 19.92 -32.09
N PRO A 682 -37.49 18.61 -31.86
CA PRO A 682 -36.23 17.96 -32.19
C PRO A 682 -35.81 18.27 -33.63
N LEU A 683 -34.50 18.42 -33.85
CA LEU A 683 -33.97 18.69 -35.19
C LEU A 683 -34.37 17.55 -36.14
N PRO A 684 -34.92 17.90 -37.34
CA PRO A 684 -35.29 16.87 -38.29
C PRO A 684 -34.06 16.11 -38.78
N VAL A 685 -34.21 14.82 -39.00
CA VAL A 685 -33.13 13.94 -39.53
C VAL A 685 -32.59 14.46 -40.87
N LEU A 686 -33.40 15.24 -41.60
CA LEU A 686 -33.00 15.93 -42.85
C LEU A 686 -31.85 16.96 -42.67
N ALA A 687 -31.61 17.46 -41.44
CA ALA A 687 -30.46 18.30 -41.15
C ALA A 687 -29.16 17.50 -40.95
N ALA A 688 -29.26 16.18 -40.93
CA ALA A 688 -28.14 15.28 -40.77
C ALA A 688 -27.24 15.21 -42.00
N LYS A 689 -25.95 15.20 -41.81
CA LYS A 689 -24.98 14.89 -42.87
C LYS A 689 -24.40 13.50 -42.60
N ASN A 690 -24.45 12.63 -43.62
CA ASN A 690 -23.77 11.34 -43.51
C ASN A 690 -22.26 11.55 -43.55
N VAL A 691 -21.55 10.97 -42.56
CA VAL A 691 -20.09 11.03 -42.46
C VAL A 691 -19.44 9.96 -43.32
N ALA A 692 -20.05 8.75 -43.35
CA ALA A 692 -19.63 7.62 -44.18
C ALA A 692 -20.73 7.26 -45.15
N ILE A 693 -20.71 7.86 -46.37
CA ILE A 693 -21.85 7.83 -47.31
C ILE A 693 -22.11 6.45 -47.87
N HIS A 694 -21.13 5.58 -48.01
CA HIS A 694 -21.23 4.32 -48.70
C HIS A 694 -21.20 3.07 -47.83
N GLU A 695 -21.12 3.26 -46.49
CA GLU A 695 -20.95 2.12 -45.58
C GLU A 695 -22.15 1.95 -44.64
N ALA A 696 -22.71 0.77 -44.68
CA ALA A 696 -23.72 0.31 -43.74
C ALA A 696 -23.14 -0.81 -42.87
N GLY A 697 -23.60 -0.92 -41.63
CA GLY A 697 -23.13 -1.99 -40.73
C GLY A 697 -21.92 -1.60 -39.89
N ILE A 698 -21.74 -0.29 -39.65
CA ILE A 698 -20.72 0.21 -38.71
C ILE A 698 -21.07 -0.26 -37.29
N THR A 699 -20.15 -0.92 -36.65
CA THR A 699 -20.35 -1.53 -35.32
C THR A 699 -19.66 -0.77 -34.19
N MET A 700 -18.59 -0.04 -34.46
CA MET A 700 -17.83 0.70 -33.47
C MET A 700 -17.19 1.95 -34.06
N MET A 701 -16.98 2.95 -33.23
CA MET A 701 -16.36 4.22 -33.57
C MET A 701 -15.48 4.69 -32.39
N VAL A 702 -14.39 5.35 -32.72
CA VAL A 702 -13.56 6.11 -31.77
C VAL A 702 -13.13 7.42 -32.41
N VAL A 703 -12.98 8.46 -31.62
CA VAL A 703 -12.54 9.78 -32.05
C VAL A 703 -11.42 10.26 -31.14
N GLY A 704 -10.34 10.76 -31.72
CA GLY A 704 -9.21 11.26 -30.94
C GLY A 704 -8.04 11.67 -31.81
N PRO A 705 -6.91 12.07 -31.17
CA PRO A 705 -5.70 12.43 -31.86
C PRO A 705 -4.97 11.17 -32.38
N LEU A 706 -4.43 11.27 -33.59
CA LEU A 706 -3.52 10.31 -34.20
C LEU A 706 -2.48 11.10 -35.01
N ALA A 707 -1.18 10.99 -34.66
CA ALA A 707 -0.11 11.73 -35.27
C ALA A 707 -0.44 13.24 -35.43
N GLU A 708 -0.86 13.88 -34.31
CA GLU A 708 -1.22 15.29 -34.20
C GLU A 708 -2.47 15.72 -35.00
N ARG A 709 -3.20 14.78 -35.58
CA ARG A 709 -4.44 15.04 -36.34
C ARG A 709 -5.63 14.43 -35.61
N ILE A 710 -6.78 15.10 -35.64
CA ILE A 710 -8.02 14.57 -35.09
C ILE A 710 -8.65 13.66 -36.10
N VAL A 711 -8.82 12.40 -35.75
CA VAL A 711 -9.36 11.37 -36.61
C VAL A 711 -10.64 10.75 -36.03
N VAL A 712 -11.48 10.27 -36.95
CA VAL A 712 -12.62 9.42 -36.65
C VAL A 712 -12.30 8.05 -37.23
N CYS A 713 -12.06 7.08 -36.36
CA CYS A 713 -11.88 5.69 -36.76
C CYS A 713 -13.19 4.93 -36.55
N TYR A 714 -13.60 4.17 -37.53
CA TYR A 714 -14.79 3.31 -37.43
C TYR A 714 -14.53 1.95 -38.03
N ALA A 715 -15.29 0.96 -37.58
CA ALA A 715 -15.13 -0.41 -38.06
C ALA A 715 -16.45 -0.97 -38.60
N VAL A 716 -16.32 -1.67 -39.73
CA VAL A 716 -17.41 -2.41 -40.39
C VAL A 716 -17.13 -3.90 -40.28
N LYS A 717 -18.07 -4.65 -39.72
CA LYS A 717 -17.92 -6.09 -39.48
C LYS A 717 -18.43 -6.89 -40.65
N HIS A 718 -17.55 -7.64 -41.28
CA HIS A 718 -17.87 -8.56 -42.35
C HIS A 718 -17.93 -10.01 -41.87
N PHE A 719 -18.27 -10.93 -42.72
CA PHE A 719 -18.39 -12.37 -42.39
C PHE A 719 -17.06 -12.98 -41.93
N ARG A 720 -15.94 -12.61 -42.55
CA ARG A 720 -14.61 -13.19 -42.31
C ARG A 720 -13.64 -12.26 -41.58
N HIS A 721 -13.82 -10.97 -41.66
CA HIS A 721 -12.93 -9.95 -41.12
C HIS A 721 -13.70 -8.70 -40.71
N THR A 722 -13.06 -7.82 -40.00
CA THR A 722 -13.52 -6.47 -39.68
C THR A 722 -12.66 -5.48 -40.45
N THR A 723 -13.25 -4.53 -41.16
CA THR A 723 -12.53 -3.47 -41.87
C THR A 723 -12.53 -2.21 -41.03
N VAL A 724 -11.36 -1.63 -40.80
CA VAL A 724 -11.20 -0.36 -40.08
C VAL A 724 -10.90 0.75 -41.07
N HIS A 725 -11.65 1.84 -40.97
CA HIS A 725 -11.53 3.06 -41.75
C HIS A 725 -11.11 4.22 -40.87
N THR A 726 -10.35 5.14 -41.42
CA THR A 726 -9.87 6.32 -40.71
C THR A 726 -10.13 7.58 -41.52
N LEU A 727 -10.93 8.46 -40.96
CA LEU A 727 -11.24 9.76 -41.54
C LEU A 727 -10.53 10.86 -40.72
N GLU A 728 -9.98 11.85 -41.40
CA GLU A 728 -9.46 13.08 -40.75
C GLU A 728 -10.54 14.16 -40.75
N TYR A 729 -10.68 14.84 -39.62
CA TYR A 729 -11.52 16.02 -39.50
C TYR A 729 -10.72 17.29 -39.83
N VAL A 730 -11.12 18.05 -40.83
CA VAL A 730 -10.44 19.27 -41.29
C VAL A 730 -11.26 20.49 -40.91
N LEU A 731 -10.68 21.40 -40.11
CA LEU A 731 -11.28 22.68 -39.76
C LEU A 731 -11.20 23.64 -40.95
N GLY A 732 -12.37 24.19 -41.35
CA GLY A 732 -12.48 25.19 -42.40
C GLY A 732 -12.80 24.62 -43.80
N GLN A 733 -13.63 25.36 -44.55
CA GLN A 733 -13.89 25.03 -45.93
C GLN A 733 -12.61 25.25 -46.74
N VAL A 734 -12.01 24.19 -47.24
CA VAL A 734 -11.01 24.29 -48.29
C VAL A 734 -11.78 24.66 -49.57
N THR A 735 -11.92 25.98 -49.83
CA THR A 735 -12.17 26.46 -51.16
C THR A 735 -10.89 26.21 -51.95
N ALA A 736 -10.80 25.07 -52.61
CA ALA A 736 -9.73 24.82 -53.59
C ALA A 736 -9.83 25.91 -54.67
N PRO A 737 -8.73 26.63 -54.96
CA PRO A 737 -8.70 27.53 -56.11
C PRO A 737 -8.87 26.71 -57.34
N LEU A 738 -9.91 27.00 -58.12
CA LEU A 738 -10.12 26.50 -59.48
C LEU A 738 -8.92 26.96 -60.34
N SER A 739 -7.81 26.24 -60.36
CA SER A 739 -6.85 26.33 -61.42
C SER A 739 -7.38 25.59 -62.66
N ARG A 740 -7.98 26.34 -63.55
CA ARG A 740 -8.27 25.90 -64.90
C ARG A 740 -6.95 25.51 -65.59
N THR A 741 -6.64 24.24 -65.60
CA THR A 741 -5.78 23.68 -66.65
C THR A 741 -6.58 22.63 -67.40
N THR A 742 -6.95 22.98 -68.55
CA THR A 742 -7.52 22.12 -69.60
C THR A 742 -6.62 20.94 -69.91
N SER A 743 -7.03 19.76 -69.51
CA SER A 743 -6.56 18.49 -70.08
C SER A 743 -7.79 17.63 -70.34
N LEU A 744 -8.16 17.59 -71.64
CA LEU A 744 -9.10 16.67 -72.20
C LEU A 744 -8.44 15.28 -72.23
N ASN A 745 -8.90 14.38 -71.34
CA ASN A 745 -8.84 12.93 -71.39
C ASN A 745 -8.55 12.35 -69.96
N ALA A 746 -9.54 12.28 -69.16
CA ALA A 746 -9.56 11.39 -68.01
C ALA A 746 -11.02 10.81 -67.87
N ASN A 747 -11.11 9.51 -67.84
CA ASN A 747 -12.37 8.79 -67.59
C ASN A 747 -13.02 9.22 -66.27
N PRO A 748 -14.33 9.42 -66.20
CA PRO A 748 -15.02 9.87 -65.01
C PRO A 748 -15.40 8.66 -64.11
N THR A 749 -14.43 8.09 -63.41
CA THR A 749 -14.72 7.00 -62.47
C THR A 749 -14.05 7.15 -61.14
N THR A 750 -13.54 8.33 -60.79
CA THR A 750 -13.18 8.65 -59.37
C THR A 750 -13.51 10.11 -59.08
N ALA A 751 -14.79 10.44 -59.09
CA ALA A 751 -15.22 11.65 -58.46
C ALA A 751 -15.12 11.47 -56.94
N SER A 752 -14.02 11.93 -56.37
CA SER A 752 -13.88 12.19 -54.93
C SER A 752 -14.96 13.20 -54.53
N SER A 753 -16.13 12.70 -54.10
CA SER A 753 -17.15 13.52 -53.48
C SER A 753 -16.59 14.15 -52.20
N ASN A 754 -16.33 15.47 -52.23
CA ASN A 754 -16.02 16.26 -51.06
C ASN A 754 -17.17 16.15 -50.05
N GLN A 755 -17.00 15.28 -49.09
CA GLN A 755 -17.95 15.06 -47.98
C GLN A 755 -17.66 16.04 -46.85
N GLY A 756 -18.01 17.30 -47.00
CA GLY A 756 -17.92 18.27 -45.92
C GLY A 756 -16.53 18.38 -45.27
N ASN A 757 -16.45 18.29 -43.93
CA ASN A 757 -15.23 18.45 -43.14
C ASN A 757 -14.46 17.12 -42.95
N PHE A 758 -14.81 16.03 -43.62
CA PHE A 758 -14.20 14.72 -43.48
C PHE A 758 -13.46 14.28 -44.74
N ARG A 759 -12.23 13.81 -44.60
CA ARG A 759 -11.48 13.20 -45.70
C ARG A 759 -10.81 11.90 -45.23
N ASN A 760 -10.58 11.00 -46.18
CA ASN A 760 -9.81 9.80 -45.84
C ASN A 760 -8.40 10.17 -45.38
N TYR A 761 -8.06 9.69 -44.17
CA TYR A 761 -6.73 9.88 -43.59
C TYR A 761 -5.74 8.88 -44.16
N ALA A 762 -6.11 7.60 -44.19
CA ALA A 762 -5.29 6.51 -44.67
C ALA A 762 -6.18 5.42 -45.33
N PRO A 763 -5.62 4.55 -46.17
CA PRO A 763 -6.33 3.40 -46.68
C PRO A 763 -6.87 2.50 -45.57
N SER A 764 -8.07 1.93 -45.82
CA SER A 764 -8.67 0.99 -44.86
C SER A 764 -7.83 -0.28 -44.69
N PHE A 765 -7.95 -0.94 -43.52
CA PHE A 765 -7.23 -2.18 -43.23
C PHE A 765 -8.13 -3.23 -42.58
N HIS A 766 -7.70 -4.47 -42.69
CA HIS A 766 -8.47 -5.61 -42.21
C HIS A 766 -7.87 -6.17 -40.95
N VAL A 767 -8.73 -6.49 -39.98
CA VAL A 767 -8.38 -7.15 -38.70
C VAL A 767 -9.28 -8.38 -38.51
N PRO A 768 -8.94 -9.28 -37.57
CA PRO A 768 -9.79 -10.43 -37.30
C PRO A 768 -11.24 -10.06 -36.99
N LYS A 769 -12.17 -10.98 -37.31
CA LYS A 769 -13.62 -10.78 -37.14
C LYS A 769 -14.01 -10.51 -35.69
N GLU A 770 -13.24 -11.04 -34.75
CA GLU A 770 -13.41 -10.93 -33.30
C GLU A 770 -13.05 -9.55 -32.74
N ALA A 771 -12.71 -8.58 -33.58
CA ALA A 771 -12.45 -7.22 -33.15
C ALA A 771 -13.57 -6.67 -32.26
N SER A 772 -13.22 -6.18 -31.09
CA SER A 772 -14.12 -5.75 -30.01
C SER A 772 -14.11 -4.25 -29.76
N ALA A 773 -12.99 -3.57 -30.06
CA ALA A 773 -12.81 -2.13 -29.84
C ALA A 773 -11.78 -1.57 -30.83
N ILE A 774 -11.68 -0.24 -30.88
CA ILE A 774 -10.59 0.49 -31.55
C ILE A 774 -9.96 1.39 -30.50
N VAL A 775 -8.64 1.34 -30.39
CA VAL A 775 -7.86 2.16 -29.43
C VAL A 775 -6.89 3.01 -30.23
N LEU A 776 -6.94 4.32 -30.04
CA LEU A 776 -5.98 5.24 -30.66
C LEU A 776 -4.74 5.33 -29.79
N LEU A 777 -3.60 5.00 -30.34
CA LEU A 777 -2.28 5.28 -29.78
C LEU A 777 -1.71 6.54 -30.48
N PRO A 778 -0.70 7.22 -29.94
CA PRO A 778 -0.22 8.47 -30.54
C PRO A 778 0.13 8.41 -32.02
N GLN A 779 0.65 7.27 -32.51
CA GLN A 779 1.03 7.07 -33.91
C GLN A 779 0.47 5.80 -34.57
N ALA A 780 -0.31 5.01 -33.85
CA ALA A 780 -0.82 3.73 -34.30
C ALA A 780 -2.29 3.52 -33.86
N ILE A 781 -2.93 2.59 -34.51
CA ILE A 781 -4.28 2.12 -34.14
C ILE A 781 -4.16 0.71 -33.62
N ALA A 782 -4.60 0.47 -32.41
CA ALA A 782 -4.65 -0.84 -31.79
C ALA A 782 -6.08 -1.37 -31.81
N VAL A 783 -6.24 -2.62 -32.23
CA VAL A 783 -7.55 -3.28 -32.32
C VAL A 783 -7.52 -4.58 -31.54
N PRO A 784 -8.12 -4.63 -30.34
CA PRO A 784 -8.32 -5.86 -29.59
C PRO A 784 -9.18 -6.87 -30.39
N ALA A 785 -8.68 -8.09 -30.53
CA ALA A 785 -9.37 -9.15 -31.27
C ALA A 785 -9.10 -10.53 -30.63
N GLY A 786 -10.10 -11.10 -29.99
CA GLY A 786 -9.95 -12.36 -29.25
C GLY A 786 -8.89 -12.27 -28.15
N GLY A 787 -7.89 -13.15 -28.19
CA GLY A 787 -6.79 -13.19 -27.20
C GLY A 787 -5.59 -12.31 -27.53
N SER A 788 -5.68 -11.41 -28.51
CA SER A 788 -4.57 -10.57 -28.98
C SER A 788 -5.03 -9.17 -29.37
N VAL A 789 -4.07 -8.27 -29.51
CA VAL A 789 -4.28 -6.92 -30.04
C VAL A 789 -3.49 -6.78 -31.34
N VAL A 790 -4.14 -6.34 -32.41
CA VAL A 790 -3.50 -6.01 -33.68
C VAL A 790 -3.17 -4.52 -33.69
N ILE A 791 -1.91 -4.17 -33.83
CA ILE A 791 -1.44 -2.78 -33.88
C ILE A 791 -1.03 -2.47 -35.30
N VAL A 792 -1.58 -1.39 -35.85
CA VAL A 792 -1.34 -0.95 -37.23
C VAL A 792 -0.94 0.51 -37.22
N ARG A 793 0.17 0.83 -37.88
CA ARG A 793 0.55 2.21 -38.18
C ARG A 793 -0.07 2.60 -39.52
N PRO A 794 -1.04 3.50 -39.57
CA PRO A 794 -1.63 3.94 -40.85
C PRO A 794 -0.63 4.81 -41.59
N THR A 795 -0.41 4.48 -42.87
CA THR A 795 0.46 5.23 -43.78
C THR A 795 -0.38 5.93 -44.84
N LEU A 796 -0.01 7.13 -45.26
CA LEU A 796 -0.71 7.94 -46.23
C LEU A 796 -0.64 7.40 -47.69
N HIS A 797 0.24 6.45 -47.97
CA HIS A 797 0.46 5.90 -49.31
C HIS A 797 -0.01 4.44 -49.38
N GLU A 798 -0.88 4.14 -50.38
CA GLU A 798 -1.46 2.78 -50.61
C GLU A 798 -0.40 1.69 -50.86
N ASN A 799 0.74 2.05 -51.41
CA ASN A 799 1.76 1.10 -51.90
C ASN A 799 3.01 1.01 -51.02
N SER A 800 3.00 1.59 -49.82
CA SER A 800 4.19 1.50 -49.03
C SER A 800 4.33 0.14 -48.35
N ALA A 801 5.44 -0.53 -48.64
CA ALA A 801 5.89 -1.75 -47.90
C ALA A 801 6.07 -1.48 -46.41
N ASP A 802 5.86 -0.25 -45.95
CA ASP A 802 6.03 0.24 -44.58
C ASP A 802 4.79 0.09 -43.69
N ARG A 803 3.71 -0.50 -44.24
CA ARG A 803 2.56 -0.83 -43.40
C ARG A 803 2.89 -1.99 -42.49
N ARG A 804 3.43 -1.68 -41.31
CA ARG A 804 3.77 -2.70 -40.34
C ARG A 804 2.54 -3.02 -39.47
N VAL A 805 2.27 -4.31 -39.37
CA VAL A 805 1.21 -4.87 -38.54
C VAL A 805 1.86 -5.80 -37.55
N ILE A 806 1.68 -5.54 -36.26
CA ILE A 806 2.13 -6.43 -35.20
C ILE A 806 0.95 -6.99 -34.45
N THR A 807 1.07 -8.25 -34.01
CA THR A 807 0.07 -8.89 -33.15
C THR A 807 0.70 -9.11 -31.77
N VAL A 808 0.05 -8.58 -30.76
CA VAL A 808 0.55 -8.56 -29.39
C VAL A 808 -0.41 -9.36 -28.49
N PRO A 809 0.06 -10.23 -27.58
CA PRO A 809 1.46 -10.54 -27.27
C PRO A 809 2.09 -11.53 -28.27
N ASP A 810 3.36 -11.32 -28.56
CA ASP A 810 4.15 -12.24 -29.38
C ASP A 810 4.94 -13.21 -28.48
N PHE A 811 4.70 -14.51 -28.67
CA PHE A 811 5.37 -15.58 -27.94
C PHE A 811 6.38 -16.35 -28.78
N THR A 812 6.73 -15.88 -29.96
CA THR A 812 7.61 -16.62 -30.90
C THR A 812 9.01 -16.84 -30.36
N SER A 813 9.54 -15.87 -29.61
CA SER A 813 10.88 -15.92 -28.99
C SER A 813 10.88 -16.25 -27.50
N CYS A 814 9.73 -16.65 -26.94
CA CYS A 814 9.60 -16.85 -25.49
C CYS A 814 10.06 -18.25 -25.03
N ASN A 815 10.65 -18.28 -23.82
CA ASN A 815 11.02 -19.50 -23.12
C ASN A 815 9.78 -20.45 -22.94
N PRO A 816 9.95 -21.78 -23.01
CA PRO A 816 8.89 -22.76 -22.72
C PRO A 816 8.12 -22.51 -21.43
N ALA A 817 8.75 -21.87 -20.44
CA ALA A 817 8.09 -21.45 -19.20
C ALA A 817 6.91 -20.48 -19.43
N ALA A 818 6.85 -19.77 -20.54
CA ALA A 818 5.77 -18.87 -20.90
C ALA A 818 4.56 -19.58 -21.54
N ALA A 819 4.62 -20.89 -21.77
CA ALA A 819 3.53 -21.65 -22.41
C ALA A 819 2.19 -21.53 -21.66
N THR A 820 2.22 -21.49 -20.33
CA THR A 820 1.01 -21.31 -19.51
C THR A 820 0.41 -19.92 -19.69
N LEU A 821 1.25 -18.88 -19.79
CA LEU A 821 0.80 -17.51 -20.05
C LEU A 821 0.22 -17.39 -21.47
N LYS A 822 0.88 -17.98 -22.48
CA LYS A 822 0.37 -18.05 -23.86
C LYS A 822 -1.03 -18.66 -23.92
N SER A 823 -1.21 -19.83 -23.30
CA SER A 823 -2.52 -20.51 -23.24
C SER A 823 -3.58 -19.64 -22.54
N ARG A 824 -3.19 -18.95 -21.47
CA ARG A 824 -4.10 -18.03 -20.77
C ARG A 824 -4.54 -16.87 -21.66
N CYS A 825 -3.60 -16.22 -22.34
CA CYS A 825 -3.90 -15.12 -23.27
C CYS A 825 -4.81 -15.58 -24.42
N GLN A 826 -4.54 -16.72 -25.01
CA GLN A 826 -5.34 -17.26 -26.12
C GLN A 826 -6.78 -17.62 -25.72
N ASN A 827 -7.03 -17.98 -24.47
CA ASN A 827 -8.35 -18.37 -23.95
C ASN A 827 -9.12 -17.21 -23.27
N SER A 828 -8.64 -15.99 -23.36
CA SER A 828 -9.23 -14.80 -22.75
C SER A 828 -9.50 -13.72 -23.79
N THR A 829 -10.38 -12.79 -23.47
CA THR A 829 -10.74 -11.69 -24.37
C THR A 829 -9.93 -10.46 -24.02
N THR A 830 -9.26 -9.86 -25.00
CA THR A 830 -8.58 -8.58 -24.83
C THR A 830 -9.59 -7.45 -24.82
N VAL A 831 -9.42 -6.54 -23.85
CA VAL A 831 -10.22 -5.32 -23.70
C VAL A 831 -9.47 -4.12 -24.27
N GLY A 832 -8.14 -4.07 -24.09
CA GLY A 832 -7.34 -2.98 -24.61
C GLY A 832 -5.86 -3.06 -24.30
N ILE A 833 -5.18 -1.97 -24.58
CA ILE A 833 -3.75 -1.78 -24.31
C ILE A 833 -3.53 -0.34 -23.86
N ILE A 834 -2.70 -0.17 -22.84
CA ILE A 834 -2.30 1.14 -22.31
C ILE A 834 -0.80 1.19 -22.05
N PRO A 835 -0.21 2.38 -22.10
CA PRO A 835 1.17 2.58 -21.74
C PRO A 835 1.49 2.28 -20.26
N SER A 836 2.70 1.77 -20.01
CA SER A 836 3.24 1.51 -18.68
C SER A 836 4.69 2.02 -18.60
N GLY A 837 4.86 3.34 -18.59
CA GLY A 837 6.18 3.98 -18.73
C GLY A 837 6.72 3.94 -20.18
N ASP A 838 8.02 4.18 -20.36
CA ASP A 838 8.65 4.38 -21.68
C ASP A 838 8.91 3.10 -22.47
N THR A 839 8.95 1.96 -21.82
CA THR A 839 9.42 0.70 -22.41
C THR A 839 8.40 -0.42 -22.46
N GLU A 840 7.33 -0.31 -21.68
CA GLU A 840 6.32 -1.34 -21.53
C GLU A 840 4.91 -0.82 -21.82
N SER A 841 4.02 -1.72 -22.21
CA SER A 841 2.59 -1.51 -22.26
C SER A 841 1.85 -2.60 -21.48
N LEU A 842 0.75 -2.24 -20.85
CA LEU A 842 -0.12 -3.19 -20.18
C LEU A 842 -1.25 -3.62 -21.12
N LEU A 843 -1.25 -4.88 -21.51
CA LEU A 843 -2.39 -5.52 -22.16
C LEU A 843 -3.46 -5.84 -21.13
N ILE A 844 -4.66 -5.35 -21.36
CA ILE A 844 -5.81 -5.54 -20.48
C ILE A 844 -6.69 -6.62 -21.06
N TYR A 845 -6.80 -7.74 -20.35
CA TYR A 845 -7.77 -8.80 -20.61
C TYR A 845 -8.98 -8.64 -19.67
N ASP A 846 -10.03 -9.37 -19.95
CA ASP A 846 -11.24 -9.39 -19.13
C ASP A 846 -11.03 -9.79 -17.65
N ALA A 847 -10.00 -10.62 -17.35
CA ALA A 847 -9.73 -11.14 -16.02
C ALA A 847 -8.30 -10.88 -15.51
N PHE A 848 -7.38 -10.37 -16.32
CA PHE A 848 -5.98 -10.15 -15.94
C PHE A 848 -5.28 -9.18 -16.90
N GLY A 849 -4.06 -8.76 -16.51
CA GLY A 849 -3.18 -7.93 -17.34
C GLY A 849 -1.79 -8.53 -17.50
N VAL A 850 -1.16 -8.23 -18.65
CA VAL A 850 0.20 -8.68 -19.01
C VAL A 850 0.99 -7.51 -19.55
N TRP A 851 2.22 -7.33 -19.05
CA TRP A 851 3.12 -6.30 -19.56
C TRP A 851 3.89 -6.82 -20.77
N VAL A 852 3.92 -6.00 -21.81
CA VAL A 852 4.60 -6.30 -23.08
C VAL A 852 5.52 -5.14 -23.47
N SER A 853 6.60 -5.45 -24.18
CA SER A 853 7.49 -4.45 -24.76
C SER A 853 6.85 -3.79 -26.00
N LYS A 854 7.44 -2.71 -26.47
CA LYS A 854 7.10 -2.07 -27.74
C LYS A 854 7.19 -3.00 -28.96
N TYR A 855 7.87 -4.12 -28.85
CA TYR A 855 7.94 -5.17 -29.89
C TYR A 855 6.88 -6.26 -29.72
N GLY A 856 6.08 -6.19 -28.66
CA GLY A 856 5.02 -7.17 -28.41
C GLY A 856 5.39 -8.35 -27.53
N TYR A 857 6.65 -8.48 -27.07
CA TYR A 857 7.10 -9.59 -26.22
C TYR A 857 6.73 -9.34 -24.74
N PRO A 858 6.25 -10.37 -24.00
CA PRO A 858 6.08 -10.27 -22.57
C PRO A 858 7.39 -9.89 -21.86
N THR A 859 7.41 -8.76 -21.14
CA THR A 859 8.63 -8.21 -20.49
C THR A 859 8.92 -8.87 -19.15
N ARG A 860 7.89 -9.31 -18.44
CA ARG A 860 8.01 -9.89 -17.09
C ARG A 860 7.94 -11.43 -17.07
N GLY A 861 8.42 -12.05 -18.14
CA GLY A 861 8.48 -13.51 -18.32
C GLY A 861 7.09 -14.15 -18.27
N ARG A 862 6.80 -14.93 -17.21
CA ARG A 862 5.48 -15.56 -17.03
C ARG A 862 4.54 -14.81 -16.11
N GLN A 863 4.93 -13.64 -15.62
CA GLN A 863 4.18 -12.86 -14.65
C GLN A 863 2.95 -12.19 -15.29
N TYR A 864 1.87 -12.13 -14.55
CA TYR A 864 0.64 -11.45 -14.89
C TYR A 864 -0.04 -10.94 -13.61
N VAL A 865 -0.80 -9.85 -13.73
CA VAL A 865 -1.65 -9.35 -12.65
C VAL A 865 -3.09 -9.75 -12.92
N ARG A 866 -3.81 -10.19 -11.89
CA ARG A 866 -5.20 -10.63 -12.03
C ARG A 866 -6.15 -9.59 -11.44
N TRP A 867 -7.26 -9.36 -12.14
CA TRP A 867 -8.32 -8.48 -11.65
C TRP A 867 -9.22 -9.21 -10.64
N GLU A 868 -9.86 -8.47 -9.75
CA GLU A 868 -10.84 -9.02 -8.81
C GLU A 868 -12.22 -9.17 -9.46
N THR A 869 -12.47 -8.39 -10.53
CA THR A 869 -13.72 -8.33 -11.27
C THR A 869 -13.55 -8.79 -12.72
N HIS A 870 -14.64 -8.92 -13.45
CA HIS A 870 -14.62 -9.16 -14.88
C HIS A 870 -14.70 -7.81 -15.60
N VAL A 871 -13.62 -7.39 -16.23
CA VAL A 871 -13.49 -6.07 -16.87
C VAL A 871 -14.22 -6.08 -18.21
N VAL A 872 -15.09 -5.08 -18.41
CA VAL A 872 -15.84 -4.87 -19.66
C VAL A 872 -15.25 -3.70 -20.46
N SER A 873 -14.79 -2.68 -19.77
CA SER A 873 -14.15 -1.50 -20.38
C SER A 873 -13.11 -0.91 -19.42
N TYR A 874 -12.29 0.01 -19.91
CA TYR A 874 -11.29 0.68 -19.12
C TYR A 874 -11.13 2.14 -19.52
N VAL A 875 -10.55 2.93 -18.62
CA VAL A 875 -10.16 4.33 -18.87
C VAL A 875 -8.73 4.51 -18.39
N SER A 876 -7.90 5.07 -19.24
CA SER A 876 -6.52 5.41 -18.89
C SER A 876 -6.46 6.77 -18.21
N ARG A 877 -5.80 6.82 -17.06
CA ARG A 877 -5.47 8.06 -16.29
C ARG A 877 -4.09 7.87 -15.69
N SER A 878 -3.06 8.10 -16.51
CA SER A 878 -1.66 7.87 -16.10
C SER A 878 -1.35 8.54 -14.75
N PRO A 879 -0.69 7.84 -13.80
CA PRO A 879 -0.17 6.47 -13.87
C PRO A 879 -1.19 5.38 -13.51
N TYR A 880 -2.48 5.69 -13.51
CA TYR A 880 -3.55 4.79 -13.10
C TYR A 880 -4.40 4.34 -14.28
N VAL A 881 -5.09 3.22 -14.09
CA VAL A 881 -6.15 2.71 -14.97
C VAL A 881 -7.41 2.43 -14.15
N LEU A 882 -8.54 2.85 -14.67
CA LEU A 882 -9.86 2.52 -14.15
C LEU A 882 -10.39 1.32 -14.94
N LEU A 883 -10.48 0.16 -14.31
CA LEU A 883 -11.00 -1.07 -14.88
C LEU A 883 -12.48 -1.18 -14.49
N ILE A 884 -13.36 -1.14 -15.48
CA ILE A 884 -14.80 -1.01 -15.26
C ILE A 884 -15.47 -2.35 -15.50
N SER A 885 -16.19 -2.84 -14.50
CA SER A 885 -17.12 -3.98 -14.57
C SER A 885 -18.55 -3.50 -14.34
N SER A 886 -19.54 -4.40 -14.39
CA SER A 886 -20.95 -4.06 -14.18
C SER A 886 -21.29 -3.59 -12.75
N GLU A 887 -20.48 -3.96 -11.75
CA GLU A 887 -20.74 -3.67 -10.33
C GLU A 887 -19.60 -2.94 -9.63
N TRP A 888 -18.43 -2.88 -10.26
CA TRP A 888 -17.22 -2.38 -9.62
C TRP A 888 -16.34 -1.63 -10.62
N ILE A 889 -15.61 -0.64 -10.10
CA ILE A 889 -14.49 0.01 -10.77
C ILE A 889 -13.25 -0.25 -9.91
N GLU A 890 -12.26 -0.94 -10.48
CA GLU A 890 -10.94 -1.11 -9.85
C GLU A 890 -9.99 -0.04 -10.38
N ILE A 891 -9.46 0.80 -9.52
CA ILE A 891 -8.41 1.75 -9.85
C ILE A 891 -7.08 1.12 -9.52
N ARG A 892 -6.24 0.93 -10.54
CA ARG A 892 -4.95 0.26 -10.38
C ARG A 892 -3.80 1.10 -10.89
N HIS A 893 -2.68 1.03 -10.20
CA HIS A 893 -1.43 1.61 -10.63
C HIS A 893 -0.84 0.77 -11.77
N VAL A 894 -0.66 1.36 -12.94
CA VAL A 894 -0.31 0.63 -14.18
C VAL A 894 1.04 -0.07 -14.11
N PRO A 895 2.14 0.56 -13.63
CA PRO A 895 3.45 -0.08 -13.56
C PRO A 895 3.50 -1.30 -12.64
N THR A 896 2.79 -1.31 -11.52
CA THR A 896 2.86 -2.41 -10.54
C THR A 896 1.66 -3.35 -10.59
N GLY A 897 0.54 -2.91 -11.17
CA GLY A 897 -0.74 -3.63 -11.13
C GLY A 897 -1.45 -3.55 -9.79
N ARG A 898 -0.93 -2.76 -8.84
CA ARG A 898 -1.46 -2.61 -7.47
C ARG A 898 -2.86 -2.02 -7.48
N LEU A 899 -3.73 -2.60 -6.64
CA LEU A 899 -5.07 -2.08 -6.38
C LEU A 899 -4.99 -0.90 -5.41
N GLU A 900 -5.38 0.29 -5.88
CA GLU A 900 -5.32 1.52 -5.09
C GLU A 900 -6.68 1.91 -4.52
N GLN A 901 -7.72 1.86 -5.35
CA GLN A 901 -9.07 2.26 -4.94
C GLN A 901 -10.11 1.37 -5.61
N VAL A 902 -11.23 1.17 -4.94
CA VAL A 902 -12.40 0.43 -5.45
C VAL A 902 -13.64 1.30 -5.30
N VAL A 903 -14.43 1.37 -6.37
CA VAL A 903 -15.74 2.02 -6.37
C VAL A 903 -16.81 0.99 -6.67
N SER A 904 -17.83 0.89 -5.82
CA SER A 904 -18.98 0.00 -6.04
C SER A 904 -20.13 0.73 -6.69
N GLY A 905 -20.90 0.02 -7.50
CA GLY A 905 -22.10 0.51 -8.14
C GLY A 905 -22.97 -0.65 -8.65
N SER A 906 -24.01 -0.36 -9.36
CA SER A 906 -24.86 -1.36 -10.03
C SER A 906 -25.06 -0.96 -11.48
N ASP A 907 -24.94 -1.90 -12.41
CA ASP A 907 -25.08 -1.67 -13.86
C ASP A 907 -24.20 -0.51 -14.35
N ILE A 908 -22.93 -0.52 -13.91
CA ILE A 908 -21.95 0.50 -14.29
C ILE A 908 -21.64 0.36 -15.77
N ARG A 909 -21.70 1.47 -16.49
CA ARG A 909 -21.48 1.53 -17.93
C ARG A 909 -20.61 2.71 -18.28
N HIS A 910 -19.56 2.45 -19.05
CA HIS A 910 -18.75 3.47 -19.67
C HIS A 910 -19.49 3.99 -20.89
N ILE A 911 -19.87 5.25 -20.87
CA ILE A 911 -20.75 5.86 -21.88
C ILE A 911 -20.05 6.92 -22.76
N GLN A 912 -18.80 7.22 -22.48
CA GLN A 912 -18.03 8.25 -23.18
C GLN A 912 -16.94 7.60 -24.05
N ILE A 913 -16.85 7.94 -25.34
CA ILE A 913 -15.92 7.35 -26.30
C ILE A 913 -14.69 8.24 -26.51
N ALA A 914 -14.90 9.56 -26.60
CA ALA A 914 -13.80 10.52 -26.70
C ALA A 914 -13.47 11.03 -25.30
N GLU A 915 -12.34 10.64 -24.77
CA GLU A 915 -11.90 11.04 -23.45
C GLU A 915 -10.81 12.10 -23.57
N PRO A 916 -10.96 13.25 -22.90
CA PRO A 916 -9.82 14.12 -22.70
C PRO A 916 -8.80 13.38 -21.79
N ASN A 917 -7.52 13.56 -22.01
CA ASN A 917 -6.47 12.98 -21.17
C ASN A 917 -6.60 13.38 -19.69
N HIS A 918 -7.22 14.52 -19.44
CA HIS A 918 -7.54 15.05 -18.14
C HIS A 918 -8.97 15.57 -18.09
N GLY A 919 -9.63 15.42 -16.96
CA GLY A 919 -10.97 15.91 -16.73
C GLY A 919 -11.97 14.84 -16.31
N ALA A 920 -13.19 15.28 -16.09
CA ALA A 920 -14.25 14.43 -15.57
C ALA A 920 -14.71 13.36 -16.58
N LEU A 921 -14.78 12.12 -16.12
CA LEU A 921 -15.27 10.96 -16.86
C LEU A 921 -16.77 10.77 -16.57
N LEU A 922 -17.58 10.56 -17.61
CA LEU A 922 -19.01 10.27 -17.47
C LEU A 922 -19.26 8.76 -17.50
N LEU A 923 -19.98 8.29 -16.49
CA LEU A 923 -20.50 6.93 -16.40
C LEU A 923 -22.01 6.94 -16.17
N ALA A 924 -22.66 5.88 -16.57
CA ALA A 924 -24.04 5.60 -16.18
C ALA A 924 -24.11 4.41 -15.25
N MET A 925 -24.99 4.48 -14.26
CA MET A 925 -25.23 3.43 -13.28
C MET A 925 -26.73 3.26 -13.05
N LYS A 926 -27.15 2.13 -12.47
CA LYS A 926 -28.50 1.99 -11.94
C LYS A 926 -28.75 3.04 -10.87
N GLY A 927 -29.86 3.77 -10.97
CA GLY A 927 -30.26 4.76 -9.99
C GLY A 927 -30.96 4.15 -8.76
N GLU A 928 -31.38 5.01 -7.83
CA GLU A 928 -31.98 4.57 -6.58
C GLU A 928 -33.45 4.17 -6.75
N LEU A 929 -34.16 4.80 -7.72
CA LEU A 929 -35.55 4.50 -7.95
C LEU A 929 -35.71 3.19 -8.72
N ASP A 930 -36.40 2.24 -8.11
CA ASP A 930 -36.79 0.96 -8.71
C ASP A 930 -38.15 0.56 -8.14
N ASP A 931 -39.22 1.07 -8.77
CA ASP A 931 -40.59 0.89 -8.30
C ASP A 931 -41.56 0.57 -9.46
N ALA A 932 -42.87 0.54 -9.17
CA ALA A 932 -43.91 0.28 -10.16
C ALA A 932 -43.96 1.33 -11.31
N THR A 933 -43.37 2.51 -11.10
CA THR A 933 -43.34 3.58 -12.15
C THR A 933 -42.17 3.44 -13.11
N GLY A 934 -41.19 2.69 -12.75
CA GLY A 934 -39.98 2.46 -13.57
C GLY A 934 -38.71 2.43 -12.76
N MET A 935 -37.63 2.13 -13.43
CA MET A 935 -36.28 2.08 -12.92
C MET A 935 -35.54 3.33 -13.35
N SER A 936 -34.88 4.02 -12.42
CA SER A 936 -34.03 5.17 -12.75
C SER A 936 -32.65 4.74 -13.22
N ASP A 937 -32.06 5.60 -14.05
CA ASP A 937 -30.69 5.50 -14.50
C ASP A 937 -29.93 6.73 -13.98
N LYS A 938 -28.80 6.50 -13.34
CA LYS A 938 -27.99 7.51 -12.68
C LYS A 938 -26.85 7.94 -13.59
N LEU A 939 -26.71 9.22 -13.81
CA LEU A 939 -25.55 9.81 -14.48
C LEU A 939 -24.55 10.26 -13.40
N VAL A 940 -23.35 9.75 -13.48
CA VAL A 940 -22.28 10.08 -12.55
C VAL A 940 -21.05 10.62 -13.26
N GLU A 941 -20.33 11.45 -12.56
CA GLU A 941 -19.05 12.02 -12.97
C GLU A 941 -17.96 11.49 -12.08
N VAL A 942 -16.89 11.00 -12.67
CA VAL A 942 -15.68 10.58 -11.96
C VAL A 942 -14.64 11.67 -12.12
N LEU A 943 -14.25 12.27 -11.01
CA LEU A 943 -13.35 13.41 -10.94
C LEU A 943 -12.02 13.00 -10.29
N GLU A 944 -10.93 13.46 -10.86
CA GLU A 944 -9.61 13.39 -10.22
C GLU A 944 -9.58 14.30 -8.99
N THR A 945 -9.08 13.78 -7.88
CA THR A 945 -9.01 14.54 -6.63
C THR A 945 -7.77 15.44 -6.59
N ARG A 946 -7.73 16.39 -5.67
CA ARG A 946 -6.58 17.28 -5.48
C ARG A 946 -5.23 16.57 -5.31
N PRO A 947 -5.12 15.43 -4.59
CA PRO A 947 -3.85 14.70 -4.51
C PRO A 947 -3.25 14.32 -5.86
N LEU A 948 -4.09 13.96 -6.85
CA LEU A 948 -3.60 13.66 -8.19
C LEU A 948 -3.27 14.90 -9.01
N LEU A 949 -4.00 15.99 -8.78
CA LEU A 949 -3.81 17.27 -9.51
C LEU A 949 -2.58 18.04 -9.00
N ILE A 950 -2.16 17.83 -7.75
CA ILE A 950 -1.01 18.49 -7.12
C ILE A 950 0.25 17.62 -7.15
N GLY A 951 0.06 16.30 -7.19
CA GLY A 951 1.14 15.31 -7.08
C GLY A 951 1.76 14.97 -8.43
N ASP A 952 3.05 15.19 -8.48
CA ASP A 952 4.00 14.71 -9.47
C ASP A 952 4.04 15.43 -10.82
N GLU A 953 4.69 16.58 -10.81
CA GLU A 953 5.39 17.08 -12.00
C GLU A 953 6.47 16.13 -12.55
N THR A 954 6.76 15.03 -11.85
CA THR A 954 7.73 14.00 -12.26
C THR A 954 7.14 12.96 -13.22
N PHE A 955 5.82 12.78 -13.26
CA PHE A 955 5.16 12.03 -14.32
C PHE A 955 4.83 12.96 -15.50
N ARG A 956 5.84 13.35 -16.26
CA ARG A 956 5.62 13.77 -17.65
C ARG A 956 4.96 12.59 -18.34
N ASP A 957 3.88 12.85 -19.10
CA ASP A 957 3.33 11.85 -20.03
C ASP A 957 4.52 11.19 -20.73
N PRO A 958 4.68 9.87 -20.61
CA PRO A 958 5.79 9.21 -21.28
C PRO A 958 5.72 9.61 -22.75
N GLN A 959 6.73 10.34 -23.22
CA GLN A 959 6.90 10.54 -24.65
C GLN A 959 7.10 9.15 -25.21
N TRP A 960 6.03 8.61 -25.77
CA TRP A 960 6.04 7.34 -26.46
C TRP A 960 7.07 7.43 -27.57
N GLY A 961 8.23 6.91 -27.28
CA GLY A 961 9.13 6.51 -28.32
C GLY A 961 8.32 5.62 -29.28
N GLU A 962 8.46 5.88 -30.54
CA GLU A 962 7.83 5.14 -31.62
C GLU A 962 7.83 3.65 -31.29
N TRP A 963 6.68 3.00 -31.42
CA TRP A 963 6.66 1.57 -31.60
C TRP A 963 7.57 1.31 -32.81
N ASP A 964 8.68 0.60 -32.61
CA ASP A 964 9.55 0.18 -33.71
C ASP A 964 8.77 -0.86 -34.54
N ILE A 965 7.82 -0.35 -35.34
CA ILE A 965 6.97 -1.13 -36.26
C ILE A 965 7.68 -1.16 -37.62
#